data_7e61c8889fb892c1ff2745f35179f9bf
#
_entry.id   7e61c8889fb892c1ff2745f35179f9bf
#
_cell.length_a   1.000
_cell.length_b   1.000
_cell.length_c   1.000
_cell.angle_alpha   90.00
_cell.angle_beta   90.00
_cell.angle_gamma   90.00
#
_symmetry.space_group_name_H-M   'P 1'
#
loop_
_entity.id
_entity.type
_entity.pdbx_description
1 polymer ?
#
loop_
_entity_poly.entity_id
_entity_poly.type
_entity_poly.pdbx_seq_one_letter_code
_entity_poly.pdbx_strand_id
1 'polypeptide(L)'
;MLSSPRQPLLACLCLLISVDAIAAEDEANVLAPVTVEGSAENAAAETPIELQREQALTPGAVTLLDTQTLNERNVVSIGDMLRYVPGIWTATGATGDATFLSSRGSNLDATNFDGNGVKLMIDGLPVTAADGNNHNSFIDPMAARYAVIARGANALTYGASTLGGAIDFISPTARNTNNQISLSGGSHGTVQSRITGGVVAGDKDALVTVEQRSYDGYREHQEQQRGSVYANTGWQISDTVENRFYFFYTDNDQELAGSLTRAQFDEDPYQAGEDNERGNFLKNVETWRVANRTRWQLSDTSNLVVGVSFEDQSLYHPIVENPFFSLLIDNDQTTFGTTVRFDKQMGNHDLLLGLNYGQTWVKGGNYTHSGGIRDALTTKVDNKADNLEIFVMDRWHFAERWTLVYGAQAVTGSREVDNVNVSSGAQRNPNDTYESFNPRLGVIYQVADRSELFANVSKLYEAPTLYELEDEVQANNDTLDAMQGVVGEVGTRGVAPFGQDNEWNWEVAVYYAQIEDEILSVEKPGAPGTSQVTNVEDTIHAGVEALFGASFALGDGQHRIEPLLSLTYNDFTFDNDPVYGDNQLPVAPEFFIKGEVMYRHANGFFAGPTFDIVDDRFADFENSYEVDGYELVGLRTGVTRDAWEVYLEGRNLTDEAYVANLTVRNDANINDALLQAGEPRSVFAGIRFDF
;
A
#
# COMPACT_ATOMS: atom_id res chain seq x y z
N MET A 1 -32.29 17.17 -19.76
CA MET A 1 -33.30 16.14 -20.06
C MET A 1 -33.03 15.03 -19.10
N LEU A 2 -34.04 14.59 -18.45
CA LEU A 2 -34.12 13.72 -17.28
C LEU A 2 -33.07 12.64 -17.18
N SER A 3 -32.18 12.74 -16.16
CA SER A 3 -31.36 11.65 -15.67
C SER A 3 -32.23 10.61 -15.00
N SER A 4 -32.27 9.39 -15.54
CA SER A 4 -32.90 8.27 -14.85
C SER A 4 -31.92 7.75 -13.77
N PRO A 5 -32.42 7.48 -12.55
CA PRO A 5 -31.59 6.85 -11.55
C PRO A 5 -31.25 5.42 -11.98
N ARG A 6 -29.99 5.07 -12.08
CA ARG A 6 -29.53 3.69 -12.23
C ARG A 6 -29.86 2.97 -10.92
N GLN A 7 -30.76 2.01 -10.98
CA GLN A 7 -31.02 1.11 -9.86
C GLN A 7 -29.88 0.08 -9.78
N PRO A 8 -29.36 -0.21 -8.59
CA PRO A 8 -28.38 -1.29 -8.42
C PRO A 8 -29.05 -2.62 -8.76
N LEU A 9 -28.40 -3.41 -9.60
CA LEU A 9 -28.82 -4.76 -9.97
C LEU A 9 -28.54 -5.69 -8.78
N LEU A 10 -29.49 -5.78 -7.85
CA LEU A 10 -29.51 -6.80 -6.80
C LEU A 10 -30.01 -8.11 -7.40
N ALA A 11 -29.14 -8.87 -8.05
CA ALA A 11 -29.45 -10.23 -8.44
C ALA A 11 -29.07 -11.18 -7.31
N CYS A 12 -30.02 -11.45 -6.40
CA CYS A 12 -29.91 -12.55 -5.44
C CYS A 12 -29.85 -13.90 -6.17
N LEU A 13 -28.64 -14.46 -6.28
CA LEU A 13 -28.47 -15.86 -6.70
C LEU A 13 -28.50 -16.75 -5.45
N CYS A 14 -29.67 -17.20 -5.05
CA CYS A 14 -29.84 -18.22 -4.02
C CYS A 14 -29.47 -19.59 -4.61
N LEU A 15 -28.24 -20.05 -4.39
CA LEU A 15 -27.84 -21.45 -4.57
C LEU A 15 -27.83 -22.15 -3.20
N LEU A 16 -28.86 -22.98 -2.96
CA LEU A 16 -28.90 -23.91 -1.84
C LEU A 16 -27.90 -25.05 -2.09
N ILE A 17 -26.80 -25.06 -1.38
CA ILE A 17 -25.88 -26.19 -1.32
C ILE A 17 -25.95 -26.78 0.09
N SER A 18 -26.30 -28.06 0.17
CA SER A 18 -26.24 -28.85 1.40
C SER A 18 -24.78 -29.14 1.76
N VAL A 19 -24.37 -28.75 2.95
CA VAL A 19 -23.02 -28.92 3.47
C VAL A 19 -23.02 -30.01 4.53
N ASP A 20 -22.21 -31.04 4.33
CA ASP A 20 -21.81 -31.98 5.40
C ASP A 20 -20.65 -31.36 6.17
N ALA A 21 -20.87 -31.11 7.45
CA ALA A 21 -19.87 -30.52 8.34
C ALA A 21 -18.77 -31.52 8.70
N ILE A 22 -17.53 -31.15 8.39
CA ILE A 22 -16.33 -31.82 8.95
C ILE A 22 -15.78 -30.89 10.03
N ALA A 23 -15.70 -31.39 11.27
CA ALA A 23 -15.14 -30.68 12.41
C ALA A 23 -13.60 -30.70 12.32
N ALA A 24 -12.97 -29.53 12.40
CA ALA A 24 -11.53 -29.36 12.57
C ALA A 24 -11.23 -28.96 14.02
N GLU A 25 -10.15 -29.49 14.56
CA GLU A 25 -9.70 -29.29 15.94
C GLU A 25 -9.04 -27.92 16.16
N ASP A 26 -9.24 -27.39 17.38
CA ASP A 26 -8.84 -26.08 17.90
C ASP A 26 -7.33 -25.80 17.89
N GLU A 27 -6.92 -24.65 17.35
CA GLU A 27 -5.68 -23.96 17.74
C GLU A 27 -5.93 -22.43 17.89
N ALA A 28 -5.55 -21.90 19.04
CA ALA A 28 -5.75 -20.50 19.39
C ALA A 28 -4.88 -19.57 18.51
N ASN A 29 -5.51 -18.61 17.82
CA ASN A 29 -4.84 -17.59 17.02
C ASN A 29 -4.16 -16.55 17.91
N VAL A 30 -2.84 -16.54 17.90
CA VAL A 30 -1.98 -15.54 18.49
C VAL A 30 -1.37 -14.72 17.35
N LEU A 31 -1.27 -13.40 17.52
CA LEU A 31 -0.39 -12.54 16.71
C LEU A 31 1.08 -12.88 17.03
N ALA A 32 1.47 -14.08 16.67
CA ALA A 32 2.86 -14.50 16.60
C ALA A 32 3.29 -14.41 15.13
N PRO A 33 4.57 -14.30 14.82
CA PRO A 33 5.02 -14.62 13.48
C PRO A 33 4.44 -15.99 13.16
N VAL A 34 3.73 -16.07 12.04
CA VAL A 34 2.92 -17.22 11.65
C VAL A 34 3.71 -18.50 11.83
N THR A 35 3.47 -19.24 12.91
CA THR A 35 4.00 -20.60 13.07
C THR A 35 2.93 -21.54 12.54
N VAL A 36 3.01 -21.85 11.26
CA VAL A 36 2.14 -22.85 10.65
C VAL A 36 2.85 -24.19 10.72
N GLU A 37 2.42 -25.04 11.66
CA GLU A 37 2.64 -26.48 11.55
C GLU A 37 1.56 -27.03 10.59
N GLY A 38 1.82 -26.93 9.30
CA GLY A 38 0.96 -27.50 8.24
C GLY A 38 1.62 -28.68 7.60
N SER A 39 0.91 -29.80 7.52
CA SER A 39 1.29 -30.93 6.70
C SER A 39 1.49 -30.49 5.25
N ALA A 40 2.58 -30.94 4.64
CA ALA A 40 2.93 -30.67 3.25
C ALA A 40 1.94 -31.35 2.29
N GLU A 41 0.73 -30.80 2.14
CA GLU A 41 -0.20 -31.19 1.11
C GLU A 41 -0.74 -29.95 0.40
N ASN A 42 -0.27 -29.78 -0.83
CA ASN A 42 -0.67 -28.88 -1.91
C ASN A 42 0.25 -27.68 -2.19
N ALA A 43 1.03 -27.83 -3.25
CA ALA A 43 1.98 -26.84 -3.79
C ALA A 43 1.31 -25.68 -4.57
N ALA A 44 0.11 -25.26 -4.21
CA ALA A 44 -0.74 -24.47 -5.08
C ALA A 44 -0.76 -22.95 -4.83
N ALA A 45 -0.49 -22.52 -3.60
CA ALA A 45 -0.35 -21.09 -3.26
C ALA A 45 0.99 -20.88 -2.57
N GLU A 46 1.50 -19.66 -2.56
CA GLU A 46 2.64 -19.35 -1.70
C GLU A 46 2.22 -19.67 -0.26
N THR A 47 2.88 -20.66 0.32
CA THR A 47 2.56 -21.06 1.67
C THR A 47 3.15 -20.06 2.65
N PRO A 48 2.59 -19.90 3.85
CA PRO A 48 3.20 -19.08 4.89
C PRO A 48 4.67 -19.45 5.14
N ILE A 49 5.02 -20.72 5.01
CA ILE A 49 6.40 -21.22 5.16
C ILE A 49 7.33 -20.66 4.06
N GLU A 50 6.86 -20.59 2.81
CA GLU A 50 7.65 -20.03 1.72
C GLU A 50 7.84 -18.51 1.91
N LEU A 51 6.79 -17.78 2.29
CA LEU A 51 6.87 -16.35 2.57
C LEU A 51 7.79 -16.03 3.76
N GLN A 52 7.72 -16.81 4.83
CA GLN A 52 8.63 -16.70 5.97
C GLN A 52 10.07 -17.02 5.59
N ARG A 53 10.28 -18.02 4.72
CA ARG A 53 11.60 -18.35 4.20
C ARG A 53 12.19 -17.19 3.39
N GLU A 54 11.42 -16.59 2.48
CA GLU A 54 11.86 -15.43 1.71
C GLU A 54 12.18 -14.23 2.62
N GLN A 55 11.37 -13.99 3.65
CA GLN A 55 11.66 -13.00 4.68
C GLN A 55 13.00 -13.30 5.36
N ALA A 56 13.21 -14.53 5.84
CA ALA A 56 14.44 -14.96 6.52
C ALA A 56 15.68 -14.93 5.63
N LEU A 57 15.53 -15.01 4.31
CA LEU A 57 16.61 -14.92 3.33
C LEU A 57 16.85 -13.49 2.81
N THR A 58 16.10 -12.51 3.29
CA THR A 58 16.26 -11.10 2.92
C THR A 58 16.98 -10.35 4.05
N PRO A 59 18.22 -9.86 3.84
CA PRO A 59 18.97 -9.14 4.87
C PRO A 59 18.48 -7.70 4.99
N GLY A 60 17.29 -7.49 5.55
CA GLY A 60 16.66 -6.18 5.67
C GLY A 60 15.23 -6.24 6.18
N ALA A 61 14.62 -5.08 6.42
CA ALA A 61 13.29 -4.94 6.95
C ALA A 61 12.22 -5.43 5.95
N VAL A 62 11.61 -6.57 6.26
CA VAL A 62 10.49 -7.16 5.52
C VAL A 62 9.46 -7.67 6.51
N THR A 63 8.26 -7.14 6.45
CA THR A 63 7.16 -7.54 7.32
C THR A 63 6.19 -8.43 6.56
N LEU A 64 5.85 -9.58 7.13
CA LEU A 64 4.79 -10.47 6.64
C LEU A 64 3.55 -10.27 7.50
N LEU A 65 2.45 -9.90 6.86
CA LEU A 65 1.16 -9.64 7.51
C LEU A 65 0.14 -10.70 7.09
N ASP A 66 -0.49 -11.34 8.08
CA ASP A 66 -1.63 -12.22 7.89
C ASP A 66 -2.92 -11.41 8.04
N THR A 67 -3.70 -11.27 6.97
CA THR A 67 -4.91 -10.45 7.00
C THR A 67 -6.02 -11.02 7.86
N GLN A 68 -6.00 -12.31 8.22
CA GLN A 68 -6.96 -12.86 9.17
C GLN A 68 -6.85 -12.22 10.56
N THR A 69 -5.67 -11.74 10.95
CA THR A 69 -5.48 -11.01 12.20
C THR A 69 -6.18 -9.64 12.22
N LEU A 70 -6.59 -9.16 11.05
CA LEU A 70 -7.30 -7.89 10.88
C LEU A 70 -8.83 -8.02 11.04
N ASN A 71 -9.36 -9.22 11.07
CA ASN A 71 -10.82 -9.44 11.13
C ASN A 71 -11.48 -8.89 12.40
N GLU A 72 -10.71 -8.74 13.48
CA GLU A 72 -11.18 -8.22 14.77
C GLU A 72 -11.35 -6.70 14.81
N ARG A 73 -11.17 -6.00 13.67
CA ARG A 73 -11.27 -4.55 13.56
C ARG A 73 -11.87 -4.11 12.23
N ASN A 74 -12.30 -2.86 12.16
CA ASN A 74 -12.76 -2.28 10.90
C ASN A 74 -11.56 -1.93 10.01
N VAL A 75 -11.45 -2.56 8.85
CA VAL A 75 -10.39 -2.32 7.87
C VAL A 75 -11.05 -1.96 6.55
N VAL A 76 -10.86 -0.74 6.11
CA VAL A 76 -11.44 -0.20 4.87
C VAL A 76 -10.40 0.29 3.88
N SER A 77 -9.16 0.54 4.35
CA SER A 77 -8.09 1.10 3.54
C SER A 77 -6.77 0.33 3.70
N ILE A 78 -5.84 0.56 2.79
CA ILE A 78 -4.45 0.08 2.92
C ILE A 78 -3.81 0.67 4.19
N GLY A 79 -4.13 1.91 4.55
CA GLY A 79 -3.65 2.54 5.78
C GLY A 79 -4.08 1.79 7.04
N ASP A 80 -5.35 1.34 7.10
CA ASP A 80 -5.82 0.50 8.22
C ASP A 80 -5.05 -0.82 8.29
N MET A 81 -4.75 -1.44 7.15
CA MET A 81 -3.98 -2.68 7.09
C MET A 81 -2.56 -2.48 7.58
N LEU A 82 -1.90 -1.41 7.14
CA LEU A 82 -0.49 -1.11 7.43
C LEU A 82 -0.27 -0.41 8.76
N ARG A 83 -1.31 -0.16 9.55
CA ARG A 83 -1.28 0.65 10.79
C ARG A 83 -0.10 0.32 11.72
N TYR A 84 0.26 -0.93 11.86
CA TYR A 84 1.33 -1.39 12.76
C TYR A 84 2.62 -1.78 12.02
N VAL A 85 2.75 -1.48 10.72
CA VAL A 85 3.99 -1.72 9.98
C VAL A 85 4.92 -0.52 10.20
N PRO A 86 6.08 -0.69 10.86
CA PRO A 86 7.00 0.43 11.09
C PRO A 86 7.65 0.89 9.78
N GLY A 87 8.06 2.16 9.73
CA GLY A 87 8.69 2.77 8.54
C GLY A 87 7.72 3.15 7.42
N ILE A 88 6.41 2.95 7.64
CA ILE A 88 5.38 3.35 6.69
C ILE A 88 4.48 4.40 7.31
N TRP A 89 4.46 5.58 6.70
CA TRP A 89 3.51 6.64 6.99
C TRP A 89 2.31 6.54 6.07
N THR A 90 1.12 6.55 6.63
CA THR A 90 -0.15 6.54 5.89
C THR A 90 -1.07 7.61 6.43
N ALA A 91 -1.70 8.34 5.53
CA ALA A 91 -2.70 9.34 5.87
C ALA A 91 -3.95 9.17 4.99
N THR A 92 -5.12 9.27 5.61
CA THR A 92 -6.43 9.04 4.96
C THR A 92 -7.31 10.28 5.03
N GLY A 93 -6.73 11.47 4.81
CA GLY A 93 -7.45 12.73 5.01
C GLY A 93 -8.54 13.03 3.97
N ALA A 94 -8.36 12.61 2.73
CA ALA A 94 -9.30 12.94 1.67
C ALA A 94 -10.50 11.98 1.65
N THR A 95 -10.26 10.68 1.74
CA THR A 95 -11.30 9.64 1.64
C THR A 95 -10.76 8.30 2.07
N GLY A 96 -11.66 7.34 2.36
CA GLY A 96 -11.28 6.01 2.85
C GLY A 96 -10.34 5.20 1.95
N ASP A 97 -10.36 5.41 0.62
CA ASP A 97 -9.53 4.66 -0.33
C ASP A 97 -8.33 5.44 -0.85
N ALA A 98 -8.42 6.76 -0.94
CA ALA A 98 -7.27 7.59 -1.29
C ALA A 98 -6.35 7.69 -0.08
N THR A 99 -5.57 6.65 0.14
CA THR A 99 -4.57 6.62 1.20
C THR A 99 -3.25 7.13 0.65
N PHE A 100 -2.77 8.23 1.18
CA PHE A 100 -1.38 8.62 1.01
C PHE A 100 -0.48 7.57 1.67
N LEU A 101 0.55 7.13 0.97
CA LEU A 101 1.46 6.09 1.40
C LEU A 101 2.90 6.51 1.14
N SER A 102 3.68 6.66 2.20
CA SER A 102 5.12 6.86 2.14
C SER A 102 5.84 5.77 2.91
N SER A 103 6.87 5.20 2.33
CA SER A 103 7.75 4.23 2.96
C SER A 103 9.16 4.80 2.98
N ARG A 104 9.72 5.05 4.17
CA ARG A 104 11.07 5.62 4.35
C ARG A 104 11.26 6.95 3.65
N GLY A 105 10.23 7.79 3.62
CA GLY A 105 10.28 9.12 3.03
C GLY A 105 10.07 9.17 1.52
N SER A 106 9.65 8.10 0.86
CA SER A 106 9.29 8.16 -0.55
C SER A 106 8.02 8.99 -0.77
N ASN A 107 7.96 9.76 -1.84
CA ASN A 107 6.75 10.46 -2.31
C ASN A 107 6.16 11.48 -1.30
N LEU A 108 6.99 12.24 -0.58
CA LEU A 108 6.51 13.15 0.47
C LEU A 108 5.81 14.41 -0.05
N ASP A 109 5.97 14.77 -1.30
CA ASP A 109 5.35 15.93 -1.95
C ASP A 109 3.99 15.64 -2.58
N ALA A 110 3.73 14.39 -2.97
CA ALA A 110 2.52 13.98 -3.69
C ALA A 110 1.41 13.50 -2.74
N THR A 111 1.05 14.32 -1.77
CA THR A 111 0.12 13.93 -0.69
C THR A 111 -1.34 13.73 -1.11
N ASN A 112 -1.72 14.18 -2.31
CA ASN A 112 -3.13 14.27 -2.66
C ASN A 112 -3.61 13.25 -3.69
N PHE A 113 -2.81 12.81 -4.65
CA PHE A 113 -3.38 12.10 -5.82
C PHE A 113 -2.54 11.01 -6.43
N ASP A 114 -1.22 11.06 -6.33
CA ASP A 114 -0.35 10.10 -6.99
C ASP A 114 0.34 9.19 -5.97
N GLY A 115 0.37 7.91 -6.28
CA GLY A 115 1.03 6.93 -5.45
C GLY A 115 2.22 6.37 -6.19
N ASN A 116 3.34 7.07 -6.23
CA ASN A 116 4.64 6.53 -6.63
C ASN A 116 5.48 6.14 -5.40
N GLY A 117 6.73 5.82 -5.58
CA GLY A 117 7.66 5.50 -4.49
C GLY A 117 7.53 4.10 -3.90
N VAL A 118 6.39 3.41 -4.03
CA VAL A 118 6.18 2.03 -3.56
C VAL A 118 5.55 1.20 -4.65
N LYS A 119 6.20 0.09 -5.04
CA LYS A 119 5.66 -0.85 -6.03
C LYS A 119 4.59 -1.74 -5.41
N LEU A 120 3.37 -1.69 -5.94
CA LEU A 120 2.28 -2.55 -5.53
C LEU A 120 2.18 -3.76 -6.47
N MET A 121 1.97 -4.93 -5.89
CA MET A 121 1.87 -6.20 -6.61
C MET A 121 0.69 -7.02 -6.06
N ILE A 122 0.13 -7.88 -6.90
CA ILE A 122 -0.82 -8.92 -6.49
C ILE A 122 -0.32 -10.25 -7.05
N ASP A 123 -0.07 -11.21 -6.15
CA ASP A 123 0.43 -12.54 -6.48
C ASP A 123 1.76 -12.52 -7.28
N GLY A 124 2.64 -11.56 -6.95
CA GLY A 124 3.92 -11.35 -7.64
C GLY A 124 3.82 -10.69 -9.00
N LEU A 125 2.64 -10.20 -9.40
CA LEU A 125 2.40 -9.49 -10.65
C LEU A 125 2.22 -7.99 -10.39
N PRO A 126 2.96 -7.09 -11.06
CA PRO A 126 2.84 -5.66 -10.86
C PRO A 126 1.40 -5.16 -11.07
N VAL A 127 0.95 -4.32 -10.15
CA VAL A 127 -0.23 -3.50 -10.23
C VAL A 127 0.17 -2.06 -10.55
N THR A 128 1.28 -1.61 -9.96
CA THR A 128 1.92 -0.35 -10.32
C THR A 128 2.10 -0.27 -11.83
N ALA A 129 1.70 0.83 -12.43
CA ALA A 129 1.86 1.12 -13.84
C ALA A 129 3.35 1.10 -14.25
N ALA A 130 3.64 1.00 -15.55
CA ALA A 130 5.01 0.88 -16.03
C ALA A 130 5.87 2.12 -15.77
N ASP A 131 5.25 3.27 -15.53
CA ASP A 131 5.92 4.52 -15.14
C ASP A 131 6.19 4.64 -13.64
N GLY A 132 5.66 3.76 -12.81
CA GLY A 132 5.81 3.82 -11.36
C GLY A 132 4.57 4.36 -10.62
N ASN A 133 3.59 4.90 -11.33
CA ASN A 133 2.40 5.46 -10.71
C ASN A 133 1.43 4.38 -10.22
N ASN A 134 0.74 4.65 -9.13
CA ASN A 134 -0.28 3.79 -8.53
C ASN A 134 -1.63 4.49 -8.42
N HIS A 135 -2.65 3.90 -8.98
CA HIS A 135 -4.03 4.21 -8.64
C HIS A 135 -4.56 3.10 -7.74
N ASN A 136 -4.22 3.13 -6.45
CA ASN A 136 -4.46 2.05 -5.51
C ASN A 136 -5.93 1.86 -5.09
N SER A 137 -6.85 2.63 -5.67
CA SER A 137 -8.30 2.60 -5.34
C SER A 137 -8.95 1.23 -5.54
N PHE A 138 -8.40 0.35 -6.38
CA PHE A 138 -8.97 -0.97 -6.60
C PHE A 138 -8.43 -2.05 -5.65
N ILE A 139 -7.38 -1.77 -4.86
CA ILE A 139 -6.84 -2.73 -3.91
C ILE A 139 -7.69 -2.74 -2.65
N ASP A 140 -8.33 -3.87 -2.41
CA ASP A 140 -8.99 -4.14 -1.14
C ASP A 140 -8.03 -4.96 -0.26
N PRO A 141 -7.54 -4.40 0.85
CA PRO A 141 -6.60 -5.10 1.73
C PRO A 141 -7.16 -6.40 2.30
N MET A 142 -8.48 -6.48 2.49
CA MET A 142 -9.15 -7.69 3.01
C MET A 142 -9.45 -8.73 1.93
N ALA A 143 -9.19 -8.44 0.64
CA ALA A 143 -9.22 -9.43 -0.43
C ALA A 143 -7.91 -10.25 -0.53
N ALA A 144 -6.85 -9.84 0.16
CA ALA A 144 -5.62 -10.60 0.29
C ALA A 144 -5.67 -11.57 1.47
N ARG A 145 -4.94 -12.67 1.38
CA ARG A 145 -4.70 -13.61 2.49
C ARG A 145 -3.45 -13.23 3.29
N TYR A 146 -2.42 -12.77 2.59
CA TYR A 146 -1.18 -12.25 3.16
C TYR A 146 -0.78 -10.97 2.45
N ALA A 147 0.01 -10.13 3.12
CA ALA A 147 0.74 -9.06 2.48
C ALA A 147 2.21 -9.13 2.90
N VAL A 148 3.10 -8.97 1.93
CA VAL A 148 4.55 -8.90 2.15
C VAL A 148 4.99 -7.47 1.90
N ILE A 149 5.52 -6.82 2.92
CA ILE A 149 5.95 -5.43 2.88
C ILE A 149 7.47 -5.38 2.96
N ALA A 150 8.13 -5.15 1.82
CA ALA A 150 9.58 -5.03 1.71
C ALA A 150 9.96 -3.55 1.57
N ARG A 151 10.52 -2.95 2.62
CA ARG A 151 10.81 -1.51 2.68
C ARG A 151 12.13 -1.16 1.99
N GLY A 152 12.12 -0.07 1.23
CA GLY A 152 13.29 0.43 0.52
C GLY A 152 13.92 -0.61 -0.40
N ALA A 153 15.25 -0.64 -0.46
CA ALA A 153 16.02 -1.56 -1.30
C ALA A 153 15.78 -3.07 -1.01
N ASN A 154 15.07 -3.42 0.07
CA ASN A 154 14.73 -4.81 0.37
C ASN A 154 13.76 -5.41 -0.66
N ALA A 155 13.07 -4.57 -1.40
CA ALA A 155 12.17 -4.93 -2.49
C ALA A 155 12.88 -5.38 -3.79
N LEU A 156 14.20 -5.38 -3.85
CA LEU A 156 14.94 -5.91 -5.01
C LEU A 156 14.58 -7.38 -5.29
N THR A 157 14.23 -8.18 -4.27
CA THR A 157 13.71 -9.55 -4.45
C THR A 157 12.41 -9.61 -5.25
N TYR A 158 11.66 -8.51 -5.29
CA TYR A 158 10.46 -8.33 -6.11
C TYR A 158 10.75 -7.62 -7.43
N GLY A 159 12.02 -7.27 -7.68
CA GLY A 159 12.41 -6.48 -8.83
C GLY A 159 11.86 -5.05 -8.79
N ALA A 160 11.63 -4.50 -7.61
CA ALA A 160 11.18 -3.13 -7.49
C ALA A 160 12.33 -2.16 -7.75
N SER A 161 12.03 -1.13 -8.55
CA SER A 161 12.89 0.02 -8.82
C SER A 161 12.20 1.28 -8.28
N THR A 162 12.08 1.36 -6.95
CA THR A 162 11.42 2.42 -6.20
C THR A 162 12.18 2.71 -4.91
N LEU A 163 12.10 3.94 -4.40
CA LEU A 163 12.77 4.35 -3.17
C LEU A 163 12.14 3.70 -1.93
N GLY A 164 10.81 3.63 -1.88
CA GLY A 164 10.06 3.11 -0.72
C GLY A 164 9.94 1.60 -0.64
N GLY A 165 10.17 0.89 -1.76
CA GLY A 165 10.13 -0.57 -1.78
C GLY A 165 8.91 -1.17 -2.47
N ALA A 166 8.38 -2.29 -1.94
CA ALA A 166 7.24 -2.98 -2.55
C ALA A 166 6.29 -3.59 -1.51
N ILE A 167 5.03 -3.68 -1.90
CA ILE A 167 3.99 -4.44 -1.17
C ILE A 167 3.39 -5.47 -2.14
N ASP A 168 3.46 -6.76 -1.79
CA ASP A 168 2.84 -7.83 -2.55
C ASP A 168 1.65 -8.42 -1.77
N PHE A 169 0.47 -8.33 -2.35
CA PHE A 169 -0.79 -8.84 -1.81
C PHE A 169 -1.02 -10.26 -2.35
N ILE A 170 -1.02 -11.24 -1.49
CA ILE A 170 -1.20 -12.64 -1.87
C ILE A 170 -2.68 -13.02 -1.76
N SER A 171 -3.28 -13.39 -2.87
CA SER A 171 -4.70 -13.74 -2.93
C SER A 171 -5.03 -15.02 -2.15
N PRO A 172 -6.19 -15.09 -1.47
CA PRO A 172 -6.71 -16.32 -0.92
C PRO A 172 -7.12 -17.30 -2.05
N THR A 173 -7.13 -18.59 -1.73
CA THR A 173 -7.67 -19.64 -2.60
C THR A 173 -8.74 -20.43 -1.85
N ALA A 174 -9.57 -21.20 -2.55
CA ALA A 174 -10.53 -22.09 -1.89
C ALA A 174 -9.88 -23.20 -1.07
N ARG A 175 -8.54 -23.38 -1.17
CA ARG A 175 -7.78 -24.38 -0.39
C ARG A 175 -7.24 -23.84 0.93
N ASN A 176 -7.16 -22.51 1.08
CA ASN A 176 -6.59 -21.85 2.28
C ASN A 176 -7.52 -20.81 2.91
N THR A 177 -8.79 -20.77 2.50
CA THR A 177 -9.78 -19.81 3.00
C THR A 177 -11.13 -20.47 3.11
N ASN A 178 -11.84 -20.23 4.21
CA ASN A 178 -13.20 -20.70 4.41
C ASN A 178 -14.21 -19.89 3.59
N ASN A 179 -15.35 -20.48 3.30
CA ASN A 179 -16.50 -19.71 2.87
C ASN A 179 -16.95 -18.79 4.01
N GLN A 180 -17.20 -17.53 3.71
CA GLN A 180 -17.51 -16.57 4.76
C GLN A 180 -18.47 -15.47 4.30
N ILE A 181 -19.21 -14.94 5.25
CA ILE A 181 -19.99 -13.71 5.10
C ILE A 181 -19.55 -12.78 6.21
N SER A 182 -19.20 -11.53 5.87
CA SER A 182 -18.95 -10.48 6.83
C SER A 182 -19.81 -9.27 6.55
N LEU A 183 -20.26 -8.63 7.63
CA LEU A 183 -21.01 -7.38 7.63
C LEU A 183 -20.43 -6.49 8.71
N SER A 184 -20.07 -5.28 8.35
CA SER A 184 -19.65 -4.24 9.31
C SER A 184 -20.37 -2.93 9.01
N GLY A 185 -20.44 -2.08 10.04
CA GLY A 185 -21.00 -0.74 9.90
C GLY A 185 -20.73 0.08 11.15
N GLY A 186 -20.99 1.38 11.06
CA GLY A 186 -20.72 2.27 12.16
C GLY A 186 -20.93 3.74 11.85
N SER A 187 -20.11 4.58 12.46
CA SER A 187 -20.11 6.03 12.30
C SER A 187 -20.02 6.43 10.84
N HIS A 188 -20.47 7.63 10.52
CA HIS A 188 -20.36 8.27 9.21
C HIS A 188 -21.02 7.48 8.09
N GLY A 189 -22.14 6.80 8.37
CA GLY A 189 -22.87 6.02 7.39
C GLY A 189 -22.12 4.80 6.84
N THR A 190 -21.01 4.40 7.48
CA THR A 190 -20.21 3.25 7.01
C THR A 190 -21.04 1.97 7.05
N VAL A 191 -21.16 1.32 5.90
CA VAL A 191 -21.67 -0.05 5.77
C VAL A 191 -20.80 -0.80 4.79
N GLN A 192 -20.30 -1.95 5.21
CA GLN A 192 -19.54 -2.85 4.34
C GLN A 192 -20.10 -4.27 4.44
N SER A 193 -20.29 -4.91 3.31
CA SER A 193 -20.68 -6.31 3.21
C SER A 193 -19.71 -7.06 2.29
N ARG A 194 -19.32 -8.26 2.69
CA ARG A 194 -18.42 -9.13 1.94
C ARG A 194 -18.90 -10.57 1.99
N ILE A 195 -18.92 -11.22 0.85
CA ILE A 195 -19.26 -12.64 0.72
C ILE A 195 -18.13 -13.31 -0.04
N THR A 196 -17.51 -14.31 0.57
CA THR A 196 -16.49 -15.16 -0.05
C THR A 196 -17.01 -16.58 -0.13
N GLY A 197 -17.00 -17.15 -1.32
CA GLY A 197 -17.39 -18.53 -1.57
C GLY A 197 -16.40 -19.25 -2.45
N GLY A 198 -16.00 -20.45 -2.05
CA GLY A 198 -15.05 -21.26 -2.77
C GLY A 198 -15.47 -22.72 -2.87
N VAL A 199 -14.90 -23.41 -3.83
CA VAL A 199 -15.08 -24.84 -4.04
C VAL A 199 -13.76 -25.50 -4.44
N VAL A 200 -13.50 -26.67 -3.86
CA VAL A 200 -12.39 -27.55 -4.25
C VAL A 200 -12.97 -28.82 -4.86
N ALA A 201 -12.54 -29.15 -6.08
CA ALA A 201 -13.01 -30.31 -6.84
C ALA A 201 -11.81 -31.07 -7.42
N GLY A 202 -11.22 -31.96 -6.61
CA GLY A 202 -10.02 -32.71 -6.98
C GLY A 202 -8.81 -31.78 -7.22
N ASP A 203 -8.32 -31.81 -8.44
CA ASP A 203 -7.19 -31.00 -8.91
C ASP A 203 -7.52 -29.53 -9.24
N LYS A 204 -8.78 -29.12 -9.05
CA LYS A 204 -9.25 -27.76 -9.35
C LYS A 204 -9.84 -27.10 -8.12
N ASP A 205 -9.72 -25.80 -8.08
CA ASP A 205 -10.39 -24.97 -7.10
C ASP A 205 -10.86 -23.64 -7.74
N ALA A 206 -11.84 -23.01 -7.12
CA ALA A 206 -12.27 -21.68 -7.49
C ALA A 206 -12.76 -20.93 -6.25
N LEU A 207 -12.45 -19.64 -6.19
CA LEU A 207 -12.87 -18.71 -5.13
C LEU A 207 -13.44 -17.46 -5.76
N VAL A 208 -14.50 -16.92 -5.17
CA VAL A 208 -15.06 -15.60 -5.53
C VAL A 208 -15.36 -14.84 -4.25
N THR A 209 -14.92 -13.59 -4.20
CA THR A 209 -15.29 -12.62 -3.17
C THR A 209 -16.02 -11.46 -3.84
N VAL A 210 -17.16 -11.08 -3.30
CA VAL A 210 -17.93 -9.88 -3.67
C VAL A 210 -17.98 -8.96 -2.46
N GLU A 211 -17.63 -7.71 -2.68
CA GLU A 211 -17.65 -6.67 -1.65
C GLU A 211 -18.51 -5.49 -2.13
N GLN A 212 -19.27 -4.92 -1.20
CA GLN A 212 -20.00 -3.66 -1.38
C GLN A 212 -19.74 -2.80 -0.15
N ARG A 213 -19.34 -1.54 -0.37
CA ARG A 213 -19.13 -0.55 0.67
C ARG A 213 -19.85 0.75 0.33
N SER A 214 -20.44 1.38 1.35
CA SER A 214 -20.89 2.76 1.33
C SER A 214 -20.37 3.51 2.56
N TYR A 215 -20.14 4.79 2.40
CA TYR A 215 -19.59 5.69 3.40
C TYR A 215 -20.08 7.11 3.11
N ASP A 216 -20.76 7.75 4.09
CA ASP A 216 -21.31 9.10 3.92
C ASP A 216 -20.24 10.19 4.16
N GLY A 217 -19.07 9.83 4.73
CA GLY A 217 -18.02 10.77 5.09
C GLY A 217 -18.19 11.38 6.49
N TYR A 218 -17.07 11.71 7.15
CA TYR A 218 -17.08 12.52 8.37
C TYR A 218 -16.87 14.01 8.06
N ARG A 219 -16.55 14.34 6.82
CA ARG A 219 -16.50 15.70 6.28
C ARG A 219 -17.65 15.88 5.26
N GLU A 220 -18.05 17.10 5.06
CA GLU A 220 -18.90 17.46 3.92
C GLU A 220 -18.19 17.13 2.61
N HIS A 221 -18.94 16.70 1.59
CA HIS A 221 -18.44 16.32 0.27
C HIS A 221 -17.34 15.22 0.33
N GLN A 222 -17.64 14.12 1.05
CA GLN A 222 -16.72 12.99 1.25
C GLN A 222 -17.41 11.62 1.07
N GLU A 223 -18.57 11.60 0.41
CA GLU A 223 -19.31 10.36 0.17
C GLU A 223 -18.51 9.41 -0.72
N GLN A 224 -18.59 8.11 -0.43
CA GLN A 224 -17.98 7.06 -1.23
C GLN A 224 -18.92 5.87 -1.39
N GLN A 225 -18.96 5.34 -2.62
CA GLN A 225 -19.61 4.08 -2.95
C GLN A 225 -18.66 3.20 -3.75
N ARG A 226 -18.45 1.97 -3.28
CA ARG A 226 -17.55 1.02 -3.91
C ARG A 226 -18.18 -0.35 -4.03
N GLY A 227 -18.06 -0.96 -5.21
CA GLY A 227 -18.39 -2.36 -5.47
C GLY A 227 -17.21 -3.10 -6.06
N SER A 228 -16.87 -4.30 -5.54
CA SER A 228 -15.72 -5.06 -6.02
C SER A 228 -16.01 -6.54 -6.16
N VAL A 229 -15.35 -7.16 -7.12
CA VAL A 229 -15.36 -8.61 -7.34
C VAL A 229 -13.94 -9.09 -7.49
N TYR A 230 -13.54 -10.06 -6.67
CA TYR A 230 -12.25 -10.75 -6.73
C TYR A 230 -12.52 -12.23 -6.96
N ALA A 231 -11.94 -12.80 -8.01
CA ALA A 231 -12.13 -14.21 -8.32
C ALA A 231 -10.82 -14.85 -8.77
N ASN A 232 -10.63 -16.11 -8.41
CA ASN A 232 -9.56 -16.90 -8.98
C ASN A 232 -9.98 -18.37 -9.14
N THR A 233 -9.33 -19.05 -10.08
CA THR A 233 -9.49 -20.48 -10.28
C THR A 233 -8.13 -21.13 -10.51
N GLY A 234 -7.83 -22.15 -9.73
CA GLY A 234 -6.61 -22.94 -9.79
C GLY A 234 -6.83 -24.30 -10.43
N TRP A 235 -5.82 -24.78 -11.12
CA TRP A 235 -5.76 -26.11 -11.69
C TRP A 235 -4.37 -26.73 -11.47
N GLN A 236 -4.31 -27.78 -10.66
CA GLN A 236 -3.13 -28.63 -10.54
C GLN A 236 -3.07 -29.55 -11.77
N ILE A 237 -2.34 -29.11 -12.81
CA ILE A 237 -2.25 -29.81 -14.11
C ILE A 237 -1.50 -31.14 -13.95
N SER A 238 -0.49 -31.16 -13.08
CA SER A 238 0.27 -32.34 -12.66
C SER A 238 0.82 -32.12 -11.25
N ASP A 239 1.45 -33.12 -10.67
CA ASP A 239 2.08 -33.01 -9.33
C ASP A 239 3.12 -31.87 -9.24
N THR A 240 3.62 -31.40 -10.39
CA THR A 240 4.68 -30.38 -10.48
C THR A 240 4.24 -29.09 -11.16
N VAL A 241 3.03 -29.00 -11.70
CA VAL A 241 2.55 -27.84 -12.46
C VAL A 241 1.19 -27.38 -11.97
N GLU A 242 1.12 -26.14 -11.50
CA GLU A 242 -0.12 -25.44 -11.22
C GLU A 242 -0.29 -24.26 -12.14
N ASN A 243 -1.52 -24.01 -12.58
CA ASN A 243 -1.91 -22.78 -13.27
C ASN A 243 -3.09 -22.14 -12.53
N ARG A 244 -3.04 -20.84 -12.34
CA ARG A 244 -4.11 -20.06 -11.72
C ARG A 244 -4.46 -18.86 -12.57
N PHE A 245 -5.76 -18.66 -12.79
CA PHE A 245 -6.33 -17.50 -13.44
C PHE A 245 -6.99 -16.61 -12.38
N TYR A 246 -6.85 -15.28 -12.53
CA TYR A 246 -7.40 -14.27 -11.64
C TYR A 246 -8.24 -13.28 -12.44
N PHE A 247 -9.29 -12.78 -11.80
CA PHE A 247 -10.13 -11.71 -12.29
C PHE A 247 -10.45 -10.75 -11.14
N PHE A 248 -10.27 -9.46 -11.38
CA PHE A 248 -10.62 -8.38 -10.46
C PHE A 248 -11.47 -7.35 -11.19
N TYR A 249 -12.45 -6.80 -10.50
CA TYR A 249 -13.26 -5.69 -10.94
C TYR A 249 -13.56 -4.80 -9.74
N THR A 250 -13.46 -3.49 -9.91
CA THR A 250 -13.84 -2.49 -8.92
C THR A 250 -14.44 -1.29 -9.63
N ASP A 251 -15.54 -0.80 -9.07
CA ASP A 251 -16.20 0.45 -9.42
C ASP A 251 -16.25 1.30 -8.14
N ASN A 252 -15.62 2.48 -8.15
CA ASN A 252 -15.45 3.36 -7.01
C ASN A 252 -15.82 4.79 -7.38
N ASP A 253 -16.93 5.27 -6.84
CA ASP A 253 -17.37 6.66 -6.91
C ASP A 253 -17.04 7.35 -5.59
N GLN A 254 -16.35 8.51 -5.66
CA GLN A 254 -15.78 9.16 -4.48
C GLN A 254 -15.78 10.66 -4.61
N GLU A 255 -16.32 11.36 -3.59
CA GLU A 255 -16.22 12.79 -3.42
C GLU A 255 -14.92 13.19 -2.73
N LEU A 256 -14.43 14.40 -3.01
CA LEU A 256 -13.19 14.94 -2.46
C LEU A 256 -13.46 16.20 -1.64
N ALA A 257 -13.37 16.08 -0.33
CA ALA A 257 -13.62 17.18 0.61
C ALA A 257 -12.61 18.34 0.51
N GLY A 258 -11.41 18.09 -0.01
CA GLY A 258 -10.35 19.07 -0.18
C GLY A 258 -9.67 19.51 1.12
N SER A 259 -8.76 20.48 0.99
CA SER A 259 -7.99 21.04 2.11
C SER A 259 -8.60 22.32 2.64
N LEU A 260 -8.35 22.64 3.91
CA LEU A 260 -8.84 23.81 4.63
C LEU A 260 -7.68 24.74 4.99
N THR A 261 -7.95 26.04 5.09
CA THR A 261 -7.06 26.98 5.76
C THR A 261 -7.11 26.74 7.28
N ARG A 262 -6.14 27.28 8.02
CA ARG A 262 -6.15 27.18 9.49
C ARG A 262 -7.42 27.77 10.10
N ALA A 263 -7.89 28.91 9.60
CA ALA A 263 -9.10 29.54 10.11
C ALA A 263 -10.37 28.69 9.85
N GLN A 264 -10.47 28.07 8.70
CA GLN A 264 -11.56 27.16 8.38
C GLN A 264 -11.51 25.89 9.23
N PHE A 265 -10.32 25.32 9.43
CA PHE A 265 -10.11 24.16 10.28
C PHE A 265 -10.49 24.44 11.75
N ASP A 266 -10.11 25.60 12.27
CA ASP A 266 -10.42 26.00 13.65
C ASP A 266 -11.93 26.34 13.83
N GLU A 267 -12.63 26.78 12.79
CA GLU A 267 -14.08 27.04 12.80
C GLU A 267 -14.88 25.75 12.74
N ASP A 268 -14.62 24.90 11.74
CA ASP A 268 -15.20 23.58 11.58
C ASP A 268 -14.25 22.66 10.77
N PRO A 269 -13.54 21.73 11.42
CA PRO A 269 -12.59 20.86 10.73
C PRO A 269 -13.27 19.88 9.75
N TYR A 270 -14.59 19.73 9.83
CA TYR A 270 -15.33 18.74 9.03
C TYR A 270 -16.05 19.35 7.83
N GLN A 271 -15.98 20.66 7.62
CA GLN A 271 -16.47 21.29 6.41
C GLN A 271 -15.67 20.87 5.17
N ALA A 272 -16.28 20.97 3.98
CA ALA A 272 -15.56 20.83 2.72
C ALA A 272 -14.81 22.12 2.36
N GLY A 273 -13.80 22.02 1.49
CA GLY A 273 -13.24 23.17 0.78
C GLY A 273 -14.32 23.77 -0.14
N GLU A 274 -14.50 25.10 -0.10
CA GLU A 274 -15.55 25.78 -0.88
C GLU A 274 -15.47 25.48 -2.38
N ASP A 275 -14.27 25.35 -2.93
CA ASP A 275 -14.05 25.02 -4.33
C ASP A 275 -14.39 23.56 -4.64
N ASN A 276 -14.13 22.65 -3.70
CA ASN A 276 -14.40 21.22 -3.84
C ASN A 276 -15.92 20.94 -3.89
N GLU A 277 -16.66 21.52 -2.99
CA GLU A 277 -18.12 21.40 -2.98
C GLU A 277 -18.75 22.09 -4.21
N ARG A 278 -18.38 23.35 -4.49
CA ARG A 278 -18.90 24.11 -5.64
C ARG A 278 -18.59 23.44 -6.98
N GLY A 279 -17.36 22.99 -7.15
CA GLY A 279 -16.87 22.33 -8.37
C GLY A 279 -17.24 20.86 -8.46
N ASN A 280 -17.87 20.31 -7.40
CA ASN A 280 -18.20 18.90 -7.28
C ASN A 280 -17.00 18.02 -7.63
N PHE A 281 -15.89 18.18 -6.87
CA PHE A 281 -14.67 17.45 -7.13
C PHE A 281 -14.82 15.98 -6.73
N LEU A 282 -14.47 15.11 -7.66
CA LEU A 282 -14.69 13.66 -7.55
C LEU A 282 -13.43 12.92 -8.00
N LYS A 283 -13.27 11.68 -7.55
CA LYS A 283 -12.35 10.70 -8.12
C LYS A 283 -13.08 9.39 -8.36
N ASN A 284 -13.65 9.24 -9.55
CA ASN A 284 -14.36 8.04 -9.93
C ASN A 284 -13.45 7.15 -10.77
N VAL A 285 -13.28 5.92 -10.33
CA VAL A 285 -12.39 4.94 -10.95
C VAL A 285 -13.11 3.63 -11.16
N GLU A 286 -13.16 3.19 -12.41
CA GLU A 286 -13.59 1.83 -12.77
C GLU A 286 -12.38 1.05 -13.28
N THR A 287 -12.10 -0.12 -12.70
CA THR A 287 -10.93 -0.94 -13.06
C THR A 287 -11.35 -2.39 -13.23
N TRP A 288 -10.89 -3.03 -14.29
CA TRP A 288 -10.88 -4.48 -14.39
C TRP A 288 -9.51 -5.03 -14.74
N ARG A 289 -9.20 -6.18 -14.19
CA ARG A 289 -7.91 -6.84 -14.38
C ARG A 289 -8.10 -8.34 -14.58
N VAL A 290 -7.37 -8.90 -15.53
CA VAL A 290 -7.20 -10.35 -15.68
C VAL A 290 -5.73 -10.72 -15.56
N ALA A 291 -5.45 -11.83 -14.88
CA ALA A 291 -4.08 -12.30 -14.76
C ALA A 291 -4.04 -13.83 -14.82
N ASN A 292 -2.89 -14.34 -15.21
CA ASN A 292 -2.61 -15.78 -15.19
C ASN A 292 -1.22 -16.02 -14.64
N ARG A 293 -1.08 -16.99 -13.75
CA ARG A 293 0.19 -17.41 -13.16
C ARG A 293 0.34 -18.91 -13.28
N THR A 294 1.48 -19.35 -13.79
CA THR A 294 1.87 -20.76 -13.83
C THR A 294 3.07 -20.99 -12.93
N ARG A 295 2.97 -21.89 -11.98
CA ARG A 295 4.07 -22.36 -11.16
C ARG A 295 4.50 -23.73 -11.63
N TRP A 296 5.79 -23.91 -11.80
CA TRP A 296 6.41 -25.13 -12.32
C TRP A 296 7.53 -25.58 -11.41
N GLN A 297 7.31 -26.64 -10.68
CA GLN A 297 8.38 -27.30 -9.93
C GLN A 297 9.22 -28.15 -10.90
N LEU A 298 10.34 -27.60 -11.36
CA LEU A 298 11.22 -28.25 -12.32
C LEU A 298 12.02 -29.41 -11.72
N SER A 299 12.28 -29.34 -10.40
CA SER A 299 12.89 -30.38 -9.58
C SER A 299 12.61 -30.12 -8.10
N ASP A 300 13.03 -31.01 -7.21
CA ASP A 300 12.89 -30.84 -5.74
C ASP A 300 13.59 -29.57 -5.23
N THR A 301 14.47 -28.97 -6.02
CA THR A 301 15.28 -27.81 -5.64
C THR A 301 15.13 -26.62 -6.58
N SER A 302 14.20 -26.66 -7.54
CA SER A 302 14.03 -25.56 -8.50
C SER A 302 12.59 -25.35 -8.91
N ASN A 303 12.17 -24.10 -8.88
CA ASN A 303 10.85 -23.64 -9.29
C ASN A 303 10.97 -22.56 -10.37
N LEU A 304 10.02 -22.54 -11.28
CA LEU A 304 9.81 -21.50 -12.26
C LEU A 304 8.38 -20.98 -12.12
N VAL A 305 8.24 -19.68 -11.95
CA VAL A 305 6.94 -19.00 -11.97
C VAL A 305 6.91 -18.05 -13.16
N VAL A 306 5.85 -18.13 -13.94
CA VAL A 306 5.60 -17.22 -15.06
C VAL A 306 4.21 -16.63 -14.89
N GLY A 307 4.10 -15.32 -14.96
CA GLY A 307 2.85 -14.61 -14.81
C GLY A 307 2.67 -13.54 -15.89
N VAL A 308 1.41 -13.31 -16.26
CA VAL A 308 0.99 -12.23 -17.16
C VAL A 308 -0.25 -11.58 -16.61
N SER A 309 -0.38 -10.27 -16.81
CA SER A 309 -1.57 -9.50 -16.43
C SER A 309 -1.94 -8.49 -17.49
N PHE A 310 -3.22 -8.18 -17.56
CA PHE A 310 -3.78 -7.10 -18.35
C PHE A 310 -4.80 -6.37 -17.48
N GLU A 311 -4.72 -5.04 -17.48
CA GLU A 311 -5.55 -4.15 -16.70
C GLU A 311 -6.04 -3.01 -17.57
N ASP A 312 -7.27 -2.61 -17.36
CA ASP A 312 -7.88 -1.45 -17.99
C ASP A 312 -8.61 -0.66 -16.89
N GLN A 313 -8.31 0.63 -16.82
CA GLN A 313 -8.83 1.55 -15.81
C GLN A 313 -9.34 2.80 -16.49
N SER A 314 -10.53 3.25 -16.12
CA SER A 314 -11.04 4.56 -16.48
C SER A 314 -11.06 5.48 -15.26
N LEU A 315 -10.69 6.74 -15.46
CA LEU A 315 -10.65 7.80 -14.46
C LEU A 315 -11.51 8.97 -14.91
N TYR A 316 -12.46 9.38 -14.07
CA TYR A 316 -13.21 10.64 -14.21
C TYR A 316 -12.98 11.50 -12.98
N HIS A 317 -12.26 12.63 -13.15
CA HIS A 317 -11.68 13.36 -12.03
C HIS A 317 -11.74 14.88 -12.23
N PRO A 318 -12.86 15.57 -11.88
CA PRO A 318 -12.90 17.02 -11.75
C PRO A 318 -12.14 17.46 -10.50
N ILE A 319 -11.13 18.32 -10.68
CA ILE A 319 -10.17 18.68 -9.60
C ILE A 319 -9.94 20.18 -9.40
N VAL A 320 -10.24 21.02 -10.37
CA VAL A 320 -10.07 22.46 -10.26
C VAL A 320 -11.26 23.18 -10.88
N GLU A 321 -11.86 24.10 -10.15
CA GLU A 321 -12.82 25.07 -10.69
C GLU A 321 -12.67 26.42 -9.99
N ASN A 322 -12.16 27.40 -10.72
CA ASN A 322 -12.10 28.80 -10.29
C ASN A 322 -12.54 29.72 -11.45
N PRO A 323 -12.72 31.04 -11.22
CA PRO A 323 -13.21 31.94 -12.27
C PRO A 323 -12.35 32.02 -13.54
N PHE A 324 -11.12 31.56 -13.52
CA PHE A 324 -10.17 31.70 -14.63
C PHE A 324 -9.79 30.35 -15.25
N PHE A 325 -9.96 29.25 -14.52
CA PHE A 325 -9.49 27.93 -14.92
C PHE A 325 -10.34 26.83 -14.31
N SER A 326 -10.63 25.81 -15.10
CA SER A 326 -11.20 24.57 -14.58
C SER A 326 -10.51 23.36 -15.24
N LEU A 327 -10.36 22.29 -14.47
CA LEU A 327 -9.71 21.06 -14.91
C LEU A 327 -10.50 19.83 -14.49
N LEU A 328 -10.86 19.04 -15.47
CA LEU A 328 -11.38 17.70 -15.31
C LEU A 328 -10.53 16.75 -16.15
N ILE A 329 -9.99 15.72 -15.51
CA ILE A 329 -9.24 14.64 -16.14
C ILE A 329 -10.21 13.51 -16.48
N ASP A 330 -10.21 13.05 -17.74
CA ASP A 330 -11.03 11.94 -18.22
C ASP A 330 -10.15 11.08 -19.14
N ASN A 331 -9.53 10.06 -18.53
CA ASN A 331 -8.50 9.22 -19.16
C ASN A 331 -8.80 7.75 -18.95
N ASP A 332 -8.45 6.96 -19.98
CA ASP A 332 -8.36 5.50 -19.89
C ASP A 332 -6.88 5.10 -19.80
N GLN A 333 -6.57 4.24 -18.84
CA GLN A 333 -5.25 3.65 -18.66
C GLN A 333 -5.31 2.16 -18.91
N THR A 334 -4.48 1.69 -19.84
CA THR A 334 -4.33 0.26 -20.14
C THR A 334 -2.93 -0.19 -19.76
N THR A 335 -2.81 -1.22 -18.94
CA THR A 335 -1.51 -1.74 -18.48
C THR A 335 -1.38 -3.23 -18.80
N PHE A 336 -0.26 -3.62 -19.40
CA PHE A 336 0.18 -4.99 -19.58
C PHE A 336 1.37 -5.27 -18.66
N GLY A 337 1.35 -6.40 -17.96
CA GLY A 337 2.44 -6.84 -17.10
C GLY A 337 2.84 -8.29 -17.34
N THR A 338 4.12 -8.59 -17.16
CA THR A 338 4.61 -9.97 -17.09
C THR A 338 5.71 -10.10 -16.05
N THR A 339 5.80 -11.27 -15.44
CA THR A 339 6.86 -11.61 -14.49
C THR A 339 7.37 -13.03 -14.77
N VAL A 340 8.66 -13.23 -14.59
CA VAL A 340 9.31 -14.55 -14.60
C VAL A 340 10.20 -14.62 -13.37
N ARG A 341 10.06 -15.66 -12.57
CA ARG A 341 10.91 -15.94 -11.40
C ARG A 341 11.41 -17.37 -11.47
N PHE A 342 12.68 -17.55 -11.28
CA PHE A 342 13.32 -18.85 -11.21
C PHE A 342 14.14 -18.96 -9.94
N ASP A 343 13.78 -19.89 -9.08
CA ASP A 343 14.44 -20.18 -7.82
C ASP A 343 15.14 -21.53 -7.92
N LYS A 344 16.39 -21.57 -7.43
CA LYS A 344 17.17 -22.80 -7.44
C LYS A 344 18.08 -22.92 -6.23
N GLN A 345 17.97 -24.02 -5.50
CA GLN A 345 18.93 -24.44 -4.48
C GLN A 345 20.04 -25.27 -5.09
N MET A 346 21.30 -24.89 -4.84
CA MET A 346 22.48 -25.57 -5.34
C MET A 346 23.53 -25.70 -4.21
N GLY A 347 23.48 -26.82 -3.48
CA GLY A 347 24.35 -27.00 -2.31
C GLY A 347 24.07 -25.94 -1.24
N ASN A 348 25.02 -25.05 -1.00
CA ASN A 348 24.90 -23.97 -0.03
C ASN A 348 24.45 -22.63 -0.65
N HIS A 349 23.90 -22.64 -1.84
CA HIS A 349 23.43 -21.46 -2.56
C HIS A 349 21.93 -21.54 -2.83
N ASP A 350 21.22 -20.44 -2.58
CA ASP A 350 19.85 -20.21 -2.99
C ASP A 350 19.84 -19.10 -4.05
N LEU A 351 19.76 -19.48 -5.31
CA LEU A 351 19.77 -18.58 -6.46
C LEU A 351 18.35 -18.15 -6.79
N LEU A 352 18.12 -16.85 -6.94
CA LEU A 352 16.92 -16.23 -7.50
C LEU A 352 17.28 -15.47 -8.79
N LEU A 353 16.59 -15.76 -9.88
CA LEU A 353 16.61 -14.97 -11.11
C LEU A 353 15.20 -14.43 -11.36
N GLY A 354 15.08 -13.19 -11.74
CA GLY A 354 13.78 -12.59 -12.01
C GLY A 354 13.79 -11.62 -13.18
N LEU A 355 12.63 -11.45 -13.76
CA LEU A 355 12.34 -10.47 -14.78
C LEU A 355 10.93 -9.95 -14.58
N ASN A 356 10.76 -8.62 -14.56
CA ASN A 356 9.48 -7.97 -14.69
C ASN A 356 9.48 -7.09 -15.96
N TYR A 357 8.39 -7.09 -16.67
CA TYR A 357 8.15 -6.17 -17.77
C TYR A 357 6.75 -5.59 -17.63
N GLY A 358 6.65 -4.28 -17.77
CA GLY A 358 5.40 -3.54 -17.80
C GLY A 358 5.32 -2.63 -19.01
N GLN A 359 4.11 -2.39 -19.50
CA GLN A 359 3.81 -1.37 -20.48
C GLN A 359 2.45 -0.75 -20.16
N THR A 360 2.42 0.60 -20.13
CA THR A 360 1.22 1.38 -19.83
C THR A 360 0.96 2.39 -20.94
N TRP A 361 -0.32 2.55 -21.29
CA TRP A 361 -0.82 3.59 -22.18
C TRP A 361 -1.89 4.38 -21.43
N VAL A 362 -1.82 5.71 -21.50
CA VAL A 362 -2.81 6.63 -20.94
C VAL A 362 -3.38 7.45 -22.09
N LYS A 363 -4.70 7.35 -22.32
CA LYS A 363 -5.37 8.04 -23.43
C LYS A 363 -6.64 8.72 -22.94
N GLY A 364 -6.84 9.95 -23.42
CA GLY A 364 -8.03 10.70 -23.08
C GLY A 364 -7.81 12.19 -23.21
N GLY A 365 -8.14 12.95 -22.20
CA GLY A 365 -7.93 14.39 -22.23
C GLY A 365 -8.27 15.12 -20.95
N ASN A 366 -7.79 16.33 -20.91
CA ASN A 366 -8.16 17.30 -19.91
C ASN A 366 -9.26 18.22 -20.48
N TYR A 367 -10.26 18.50 -19.68
CA TYR A 367 -11.45 19.24 -20.08
C TYR A 367 -11.70 20.43 -19.16
N THR A 368 -12.39 21.43 -19.64
CA THR A 368 -13.12 22.35 -18.76
C THR A 368 -14.34 21.63 -18.18
N HIS A 369 -14.78 22.08 -17.02
CA HIS A 369 -16.03 21.60 -16.41
C HIS A 369 -16.72 22.70 -15.64
N SER A 370 -17.96 22.45 -15.26
CA SER A 370 -18.72 23.26 -14.32
C SER A 370 -19.52 22.33 -13.40
N GLY A 371 -19.28 22.45 -12.08
CA GLY A 371 -19.93 21.60 -11.10
C GLY A 371 -19.70 20.11 -11.34
N GLY A 372 -18.48 19.71 -11.73
CA GLY A 372 -18.12 18.33 -12.01
C GLY A 372 -18.60 17.78 -13.36
N ILE A 373 -19.32 18.57 -14.16
CA ILE A 373 -19.82 18.14 -15.47
C ILE A 373 -18.85 18.55 -16.57
N ARG A 374 -18.32 17.57 -17.30
CA ARG A 374 -17.38 17.77 -18.40
C ARG A 374 -17.98 18.65 -19.50
N ASP A 375 -17.16 19.60 -20.00
CA ASP A 375 -17.53 20.55 -21.05
C ASP A 375 -16.54 20.44 -22.25
N ALA A 376 -15.62 21.35 -22.44
CA ALA A 376 -14.77 21.43 -23.63
C ALA A 376 -13.41 20.76 -23.40
N LEU A 377 -12.95 19.97 -24.39
CA LEU A 377 -11.60 19.42 -24.41
C LEU A 377 -10.56 20.56 -24.50
N THR A 378 -9.62 20.61 -23.57
CA THR A 378 -8.52 21.58 -23.53
C THR A 378 -7.20 20.96 -23.98
N THR A 379 -6.92 19.74 -23.55
CA THR A 379 -5.69 19.01 -23.87
C THR A 379 -6.04 17.57 -24.24
N LYS A 380 -5.53 17.12 -25.38
CA LYS A 380 -5.55 15.70 -25.74
C LYS A 380 -4.34 15.03 -25.12
N VAL A 381 -4.52 13.89 -24.46
CA VAL A 381 -3.50 13.08 -23.78
C VAL A 381 -3.33 11.75 -24.54
N ASP A 382 -2.08 11.38 -24.89
CA ASP A 382 -1.71 10.08 -25.48
C ASP A 382 -0.30 9.70 -24.98
N ASN A 383 -0.21 9.25 -23.71
CA ASN A 383 1.06 9.00 -23.05
C ASN A 383 1.36 7.50 -23.03
N LYS A 384 2.64 7.17 -22.95
CA LYS A 384 3.10 5.80 -22.91
C LYS A 384 4.34 5.63 -22.03
N ALA A 385 4.39 4.53 -21.31
CA ALA A 385 5.58 4.09 -20.58
C ALA A 385 5.83 2.60 -20.79
N ASP A 386 7.09 2.21 -20.72
CA ASP A 386 7.49 0.82 -20.52
C ASP A 386 8.60 0.74 -19.46
N ASN A 387 8.73 -0.43 -18.83
CA ASN A 387 9.75 -0.71 -17.83
C ASN A 387 10.15 -2.19 -17.87
N LEU A 388 11.45 -2.46 -17.93
CA LEU A 388 12.03 -3.80 -17.86
C LEU A 388 13.01 -3.86 -16.70
N GLU A 389 12.78 -4.77 -15.77
CA GLU A 389 13.62 -5.05 -14.62
C GLU A 389 14.13 -6.49 -14.72
N ILE A 390 15.44 -6.67 -14.72
CA ILE A 390 16.07 -7.98 -14.67
C ILE A 390 16.92 -8.02 -13.41
N PHE A 391 16.74 -9.04 -12.59
CA PHE A 391 17.47 -9.14 -11.33
C PHE A 391 17.98 -10.55 -11.06
N VAL A 392 19.08 -10.59 -10.33
CA VAL A 392 19.72 -11.82 -9.85
C VAL A 392 20.12 -11.64 -8.40
N MET A 393 19.89 -12.65 -7.59
CA MET A 393 20.33 -12.69 -6.21
C MET A 393 20.82 -14.10 -5.86
N ASP A 394 21.94 -14.19 -5.17
CA ASP A 394 22.43 -15.43 -4.58
C ASP A 394 22.55 -15.27 -3.07
N ARG A 395 22.10 -16.25 -2.36
CA ARG A 395 22.17 -16.37 -0.91
C ARG A 395 23.07 -17.54 -0.58
N TRP A 396 24.31 -17.22 -0.25
CA TRP A 396 25.36 -18.19 0.02
C TRP A 396 25.51 -18.48 1.50
N HIS A 397 25.08 -19.66 1.94
CA HIS A 397 25.27 -20.18 3.29
C HIS A 397 26.72 -20.66 3.47
N PHE A 398 27.66 -19.71 3.64
CA PHE A 398 29.10 -20.00 3.68
C PHE A 398 29.57 -20.60 5.01
N ALA A 399 28.77 -20.49 6.07
CA ALA A 399 28.97 -21.14 7.36
C ALA A 399 27.61 -21.45 8.01
N GLU A 400 27.59 -22.33 9.03
CA GLU A 400 26.39 -22.84 9.67
C GLU A 400 25.36 -21.77 10.09
N ARG A 401 25.83 -20.58 10.49
CA ARG A 401 24.99 -19.46 10.96
C ARG A 401 25.11 -18.21 10.11
N TRP A 402 25.82 -18.26 9.01
CA TRP A 402 26.13 -17.09 8.21
C TRP A 402 25.66 -17.26 6.77
N THR A 403 24.89 -16.31 6.31
CA THR A 403 24.48 -16.22 4.90
C THR A 403 24.95 -14.89 4.33
N LEU A 404 25.73 -14.94 3.24
CA LEU A 404 26.03 -13.78 2.42
C LEU A 404 24.99 -13.67 1.32
N VAL A 405 24.37 -12.50 1.20
CA VAL A 405 23.39 -12.21 0.15
C VAL A 405 23.97 -11.17 -0.79
N TYR A 406 24.07 -11.49 -2.06
CA TYR A 406 24.57 -10.55 -3.05
C TYR A 406 23.80 -10.68 -4.35
N GLY A 407 23.63 -9.57 -5.02
CA GLY A 407 22.87 -9.53 -6.25
C GLY A 407 22.88 -8.16 -6.90
N ALA A 408 22.17 -8.05 -7.99
CA ALA A 408 21.96 -6.81 -8.69
C ALA A 408 20.67 -6.83 -9.51
N GLN A 409 20.19 -5.65 -9.81
CA GLN A 409 19.10 -5.40 -10.75
C GLN A 409 19.62 -4.52 -11.88
N ALA A 410 19.20 -4.79 -13.10
CA ALA A 410 19.32 -3.89 -14.24
C ALA A 410 17.91 -3.43 -14.63
N VAL A 411 17.74 -2.13 -14.79
CA VAL A 411 16.48 -1.48 -15.14
C VAL A 411 16.68 -0.70 -16.42
N THR A 412 15.72 -0.76 -17.34
CA THR A 412 15.57 0.16 -18.46
C THR A 412 14.10 0.41 -18.70
N GLY A 413 13.71 1.66 -18.90
CA GLY A 413 12.33 2.04 -19.17
C GLY A 413 12.24 3.34 -19.93
N SER A 414 11.24 3.46 -20.79
CA SER A 414 10.95 4.68 -21.54
C SER A 414 9.72 5.39 -20.98
N ARG A 415 9.71 6.71 -21.13
CA ARG A 415 8.58 7.58 -20.86
C ARG A 415 8.35 8.45 -22.09
N GLU A 416 7.12 8.49 -22.57
CA GLU A 416 6.71 9.26 -23.73
C GLU A 416 5.40 10.00 -23.39
N VAL A 417 5.49 11.31 -23.22
CA VAL A 417 4.34 12.21 -23.05
C VAL A 417 3.99 12.82 -24.41
N ASP A 418 2.75 12.69 -24.86
CA ASP A 418 2.25 13.34 -26.06
C ASP A 418 0.94 14.10 -25.75
N ASN A 419 1.10 15.34 -25.30
CA ASN A 419 0.01 16.21 -24.88
C ASN A 419 -0.13 17.37 -25.86
N VAL A 420 -1.35 17.54 -26.40
CA VAL A 420 -1.66 18.58 -27.38
C VAL A 420 -2.75 19.51 -26.87
N ASN A 421 -2.42 20.77 -26.66
CA ASN A 421 -3.43 21.79 -26.34
C ASN A 421 -4.29 22.07 -27.60
N VAL A 422 -5.58 21.83 -27.47
CA VAL A 422 -6.51 21.85 -28.63
C VAL A 422 -6.70 23.27 -29.18
N SER A 423 -6.65 24.30 -28.34
CA SER A 423 -6.91 25.69 -28.75
C SER A 423 -5.71 26.35 -29.45
N SER A 424 -4.51 26.09 -28.96
CA SER A 424 -3.27 26.69 -29.47
C SER A 424 -2.50 25.78 -30.43
N GLY A 425 -2.77 24.45 -30.39
CA GLY A 425 -1.95 23.45 -31.07
C GLY A 425 -0.56 23.30 -30.44
N ALA A 426 -0.32 23.89 -29.27
CA ALA A 426 0.93 23.70 -28.56
C ALA A 426 1.06 22.24 -28.13
N GLN A 427 2.25 21.70 -28.30
CA GLN A 427 2.61 20.35 -27.90
C GLN A 427 3.58 20.40 -26.74
N ARG A 428 3.40 19.46 -25.81
CA ARG A 428 4.38 19.16 -24.77
C ARG A 428 4.68 17.67 -24.86
N ASN A 429 5.89 17.33 -25.24
CA ASN A 429 6.28 15.98 -25.61
C ASN A 429 7.65 15.63 -24.98
N PRO A 430 7.82 15.67 -23.65
CA PRO A 430 9.00 15.10 -23.02
C PRO A 430 9.05 13.60 -23.32
N ASN A 431 10.24 13.12 -23.67
CA ASN A 431 10.48 11.72 -24.02
C ASN A 431 11.90 11.37 -23.63
N ASP A 432 12.04 10.39 -22.75
CA ASP A 432 13.36 9.93 -22.32
C ASP A 432 13.37 8.43 -21.99
N THR A 433 14.60 7.90 -21.87
CA THR A 433 14.88 6.51 -21.48
C THR A 433 15.78 6.51 -20.25
N TYR A 434 15.31 5.87 -19.20
CA TYR A 434 15.95 5.78 -17.89
C TYR A 434 16.56 4.41 -17.70
N GLU A 435 17.83 4.37 -17.30
CA GLU A 435 18.59 3.13 -17.11
C GLU A 435 19.32 3.13 -15.79
N SER A 436 19.36 1.98 -15.12
CA SER A 436 20.15 1.83 -13.90
C SER A 436 20.66 0.40 -13.71
N PHE A 437 21.79 0.31 -12.99
CA PHE A 437 22.31 -0.93 -12.43
C PHE A 437 22.42 -0.78 -10.92
N ASN A 438 21.65 -1.60 -10.18
CA ASN A 438 21.44 -1.48 -8.75
C ASN A 438 22.03 -2.69 -8.02
N PRO A 439 23.31 -2.64 -7.60
CA PRO A 439 23.94 -3.72 -6.83
C PRO A 439 23.43 -3.73 -5.38
N ARG A 440 23.45 -4.93 -4.79
CA ARG A 440 23.16 -5.16 -3.38
C ARG A 440 24.14 -6.16 -2.78
N LEU A 441 24.57 -5.88 -1.55
CA LEU A 441 25.36 -6.79 -0.72
C LEU A 441 24.81 -6.78 0.70
N GLY A 442 24.58 -7.95 1.26
CA GLY A 442 24.11 -8.08 2.64
C GLY A 442 24.60 -9.34 3.31
N VAL A 443 24.44 -9.40 4.61
CA VAL A 443 24.81 -10.54 5.45
C VAL A 443 23.73 -10.79 6.48
N ILE A 444 23.45 -12.07 6.73
CA ILE A 444 22.54 -12.53 7.78
C ILE A 444 23.36 -13.41 8.75
N TYR A 445 23.20 -13.17 10.03
CA TYR A 445 23.75 -14.00 11.10
C TYR A 445 22.64 -14.58 11.97
N GLN A 446 22.49 -15.89 11.93
CA GLN A 446 21.50 -16.62 12.75
C GLN A 446 21.96 -16.69 14.20
N VAL A 447 21.33 -15.88 15.07
CA VAL A 447 21.65 -15.84 16.51
C VAL A 447 21.09 -17.08 17.20
N ALA A 448 19.85 -17.45 16.89
CA ALA A 448 19.15 -18.62 17.34
C ALA A 448 18.24 -19.14 16.22
N ASP A 449 17.57 -20.28 16.43
CA ASP A 449 16.76 -20.95 15.39
C ASP A 449 15.69 -20.02 14.76
N ARG A 450 15.17 -19.06 15.55
CA ARG A 450 14.10 -18.14 15.13
C ARG A 450 14.50 -16.67 15.35
N SER A 451 15.79 -16.35 15.32
CA SER A 451 16.24 -14.95 15.49
C SER A 451 17.56 -14.69 14.78
N GLU A 452 17.66 -13.53 14.17
CA GLU A 452 18.79 -13.16 13.33
C GLU A 452 19.15 -11.68 13.44
N LEU A 453 20.40 -11.39 13.09
CA LEU A 453 20.91 -10.07 12.78
C LEU A 453 21.14 -9.98 11.28
N PHE A 454 20.91 -8.82 10.71
CA PHE A 454 21.20 -8.58 9.31
C PHE A 454 21.85 -7.21 9.09
N ALA A 455 22.58 -7.10 8.00
CA ALA A 455 23.07 -5.82 7.49
C ALA A 455 23.12 -5.86 5.97
N ASN A 456 22.89 -4.71 5.31
CA ASN A 456 23.04 -4.59 3.87
C ASN A 456 23.49 -3.19 3.45
N VAL A 457 24.05 -3.12 2.24
CA VAL A 457 24.27 -1.89 1.48
C VAL A 457 23.70 -2.13 0.08
N SER A 458 22.92 -1.18 -0.41
CA SER A 458 22.20 -1.31 -1.68
C SER A 458 22.15 0.03 -2.40
N LYS A 459 22.12 0.01 -3.73
CA LYS A 459 21.77 1.17 -4.54
C LYS A 459 20.23 1.26 -4.64
N LEU A 460 19.70 2.46 -4.46
CA LEU A 460 18.32 2.84 -4.71
C LEU A 460 18.21 3.48 -6.10
N TYR A 461 17.03 3.40 -6.71
CA TYR A 461 16.75 4.02 -8.00
C TYR A 461 15.24 4.12 -8.22
N GLU A 462 14.80 5.28 -8.73
CA GLU A 462 13.42 5.50 -9.19
C GLU A 462 13.41 6.47 -10.36
N ALA A 463 12.78 6.09 -11.46
CA ALA A 463 12.60 6.96 -12.62
C ALA A 463 11.35 7.82 -12.47
N PRO A 464 11.29 9.02 -13.09
CA PRO A 464 10.10 9.86 -13.05
C PRO A 464 8.89 9.14 -13.66
N THR A 465 7.70 9.48 -13.15
CA THR A 465 6.42 9.07 -13.70
C THR A 465 6.05 9.90 -14.94
N LEU A 466 5.05 9.45 -15.70
CA LEU A 466 4.50 10.24 -16.82
C LEU A 466 3.92 11.57 -16.33
N TYR A 467 3.29 11.55 -15.14
CA TYR A 467 2.66 12.73 -14.54
C TYR A 467 3.70 13.78 -14.13
N GLU A 468 4.78 13.37 -13.46
CA GLU A 468 5.88 14.27 -13.09
C GLU A 468 6.51 14.92 -14.33
N LEU A 469 6.66 14.18 -15.43
CA LEU A 469 7.14 14.72 -16.70
C LEU A 469 6.14 15.68 -17.38
N GLU A 470 4.84 15.50 -17.17
CA GLU A 470 3.83 16.46 -17.67
C GLU A 470 3.98 17.82 -17.00
N ASP A 471 4.34 17.88 -15.73
CA ASP A 471 4.44 19.08 -14.93
C ASP A 471 5.89 19.57 -14.71
N GLU A 472 6.88 18.91 -15.32
CA GLU A 472 8.28 19.32 -15.20
C GLU A 472 8.53 20.73 -15.72
N VAL A 473 9.41 21.45 -15.03
CA VAL A 473 9.93 22.76 -15.46
C VAL A 473 11.44 22.78 -15.26
N GLN A 474 12.15 22.14 -16.18
CA GLN A 474 13.62 22.17 -16.18
C GLN A 474 14.15 23.37 -16.97
N ALA A 475 15.24 23.97 -16.48
CA ALA A 475 16.00 24.95 -17.24
C ALA A 475 16.64 24.23 -18.45
N ASN A 476 16.65 24.87 -19.61
CA ASN A 476 17.29 24.39 -20.85
C ASN A 476 16.57 23.29 -21.65
N ASN A 477 15.31 22.96 -21.39
CA ASN A 477 14.57 21.86 -21.98
C ASN A 477 15.18 20.46 -21.72
N ASP A 478 15.90 20.30 -20.63
CA ASP A 478 16.27 18.98 -20.15
C ASP A 478 15.04 18.33 -19.48
N THR A 479 14.94 17.01 -19.51
CA THR A 479 13.93 16.23 -18.79
C THR A 479 14.39 16.00 -17.34
N LEU A 480 13.45 15.61 -16.45
CA LEU A 480 13.81 15.21 -15.08
C LEU A 480 14.80 14.03 -15.10
N ASP A 481 15.80 14.11 -14.24
CA ASP A 481 16.70 13.00 -13.96
C ASP A 481 16.02 11.97 -13.03
N ALA A 482 16.45 10.70 -13.11
CA ALA A 482 15.97 9.68 -12.20
C ALA A 482 16.63 9.81 -10.82
N MET A 483 15.85 9.68 -9.77
CA MET A 483 16.33 9.63 -8.39
C MET A 483 17.27 8.44 -8.18
N GLN A 484 18.40 8.65 -7.55
CA GLN A 484 19.39 7.61 -7.25
C GLN A 484 19.90 7.76 -5.82
N GLY A 485 20.32 6.67 -5.22
CA GLY A 485 20.87 6.77 -3.87
C GLY A 485 21.60 5.50 -3.42
N VAL A 486 22.23 5.61 -2.27
CA VAL A 486 22.85 4.48 -1.58
C VAL A 486 22.28 4.40 -0.18
N VAL A 487 21.80 3.22 0.20
CA VAL A 487 21.29 2.95 1.53
C VAL A 487 22.14 1.89 2.23
N GLY A 488 22.46 2.16 3.50
CA GLY A 488 22.96 1.18 4.45
C GLY A 488 21.90 0.86 5.49
N GLU A 489 21.74 -0.41 5.81
CA GLU A 489 20.75 -0.87 6.79
C GLU A 489 21.36 -1.94 7.70
N VAL A 490 21.04 -1.90 8.99
CA VAL A 490 21.37 -2.92 9.99
C VAL A 490 20.15 -3.17 10.86
N GLY A 491 19.91 -4.43 11.20
CA GLY A 491 18.74 -4.75 12.02
C GLY A 491 18.77 -6.14 12.62
N THR A 492 17.68 -6.43 13.30
CA THR A 492 17.43 -7.73 13.94
C THR A 492 15.94 -8.03 13.90
N ARG A 493 15.62 -9.27 13.70
CA ARG A 493 14.25 -9.78 13.88
C ARG A 493 14.26 -11.14 14.53
N GLY A 494 13.19 -11.48 15.20
CA GLY A 494 13.13 -12.78 15.83
C GLY A 494 11.91 -13.00 16.66
N VAL A 495 11.86 -14.24 17.16
CA VAL A 495 10.87 -14.73 18.09
C VAL A 495 11.61 -15.51 19.15
N ALA A 496 11.34 -15.23 20.42
CA ALA A 496 11.95 -15.92 21.51
C ALA A 496 10.94 -16.31 22.60
N PRO A 497 10.97 -17.55 23.11
CA PRO A 497 10.16 -17.95 24.22
C PRO A 497 10.62 -17.23 25.50
N PHE A 498 9.68 -16.91 26.36
CA PHE A 498 9.91 -16.30 27.67
C PHE A 498 9.15 -17.07 28.77
N GLY A 499 9.85 -17.87 29.55
CA GLY A 499 9.23 -18.76 30.53
C GLY A 499 8.55 -19.97 29.88
N GLN A 500 7.43 -20.40 30.53
CA GLN A 500 6.59 -21.47 29.99
C GLN A 500 5.52 -20.93 29.11
N ASP A 501 4.93 -20.94 28.28
CA ASP A 501 3.74 -20.44 27.54
C ASP A 501 3.77 -18.95 27.17
N ASN A 502 4.92 -18.27 27.25
CA ASN A 502 5.06 -16.89 26.81
C ASN A 502 6.04 -16.79 25.65
N GLU A 503 5.77 -15.86 24.76
CA GLU A 503 6.61 -15.58 23.61
C GLU A 503 6.65 -14.06 23.35
N TRP A 504 7.77 -13.57 22.86
CA TRP A 504 7.89 -12.23 22.34
C TRP A 504 8.54 -12.23 20.98
N ASN A 505 8.15 -11.30 20.14
CA ASN A 505 8.69 -11.11 18.81
C ASN A 505 9.12 -9.67 18.62
N TRP A 506 10.10 -9.48 17.75
CA TRP A 506 10.61 -8.16 17.40
C TRP A 506 11.09 -8.10 15.95
N GLU A 507 11.01 -6.92 15.40
CA GLU A 507 11.68 -6.49 14.19
C GLU A 507 12.22 -5.08 14.44
N VAL A 508 13.53 -4.87 14.30
CA VAL A 508 14.18 -3.56 14.48
C VAL A 508 15.15 -3.35 13.34
N ALA A 509 15.06 -2.20 12.69
CA ALA A 509 15.98 -1.79 11.65
C ALA A 509 16.39 -0.34 11.86
N VAL A 510 17.64 -0.05 11.52
CA VAL A 510 18.21 1.30 11.42
C VAL A 510 18.77 1.44 10.03
N TYR A 511 18.41 2.51 9.33
CA TYR A 511 18.85 2.77 7.98
C TYR A 511 19.32 4.21 7.80
N TYR A 512 20.18 4.41 6.82
CA TYR A 512 20.64 5.71 6.36
C TYR A 512 20.78 5.65 4.83
N ALA A 513 20.07 6.53 4.13
CA ALA A 513 20.13 6.67 2.69
C ALA A 513 20.51 8.12 2.35
N GLN A 514 21.40 8.27 1.37
CA GLN A 514 21.65 9.53 0.67
C GLN A 514 21.08 9.38 -0.72
N ILE A 515 20.24 10.33 -1.13
CA ILE A 515 19.52 10.32 -2.40
C ILE A 515 19.95 11.54 -3.18
N GLU A 516 20.30 11.34 -4.45
CA GLU A 516 20.66 12.35 -5.43
C GLU A 516 19.50 12.54 -6.40
N ASP A 517 19.30 13.78 -6.87
CA ASP A 517 18.29 14.14 -7.86
C ASP A 517 16.85 13.80 -7.42
N GLU A 518 16.51 13.96 -6.13
CA GLU A 518 15.16 13.66 -5.67
C GLU A 518 14.13 14.54 -6.39
N ILE A 519 13.05 13.91 -6.87
CA ILE A 519 11.98 14.59 -7.60
C ILE A 519 10.98 15.12 -6.58
N LEU A 520 10.79 16.44 -6.56
CA LEU A 520 9.83 17.09 -5.68
C LEU A 520 8.95 18.06 -6.46
N SER A 521 7.69 18.13 -6.06
CA SER A 521 6.73 19.12 -6.56
C SER A 521 6.83 20.38 -5.73
N VAL A 522 7.25 21.48 -6.35
CA VAL A 522 7.43 22.79 -5.71
C VAL A 522 6.46 23.82 -6.30
N GLU A 523 6.10 24.83 -5.54
CA GLU A 523 5.24 25.91 -6.04
C GLU A 523 5.96 26.74 -7.10
N LYS A 524 5.27 27.02 -8.21
CA LYS A 524 5.85 27.76 -9.32
C LYS A 524 6.13 29.21 -8.94
N PRO A 525 7.38 29.70 -9.06
CA PRO A 525 7.72 31.06 -8.71
C PRO A 525 6.85 32.08 -9.45
N GLY A 526 6.19 32.96 -8.68
CA GLY A 526 5.31 34.01 -9.18
C GLY A 526 3.95 33.57 -9.70
N ALA A 527 3.58 32.31 -9.49
CA ALA A 527 2.27 31.75 -9.80
C ALA A 527 1.74 30.90 -8.65
N PRO A 528 1.44 31.45 -7.48
CA PRO A 528 0.95 30.71 -6.32
C PRO A 528 -0.24 29.83 -6.63
N GLY A 529 -0.25 28.62 -6.11
CA GLY A 529 -1.29 27.61 -6.36
C GLY A 529 -1.09 26.80 -7.63
N THR A 530 0.03 26.99 -8.35
CA THR A 530 0.45 26.11 -9.45
C THR A 530 1.76 25.43 -9.08
N SER A 531 1.82 24.13 -9.18
CA SER A 531 3.03 23.34 -8.94
C SER A 531 3.87 23.16 -10.21
N GLN A 532 5.13 22.93 -9.99
CA GLN A 532 6.08 22.43 -10.97
C GLN A 532 6.89 21.32 -10.34
N VAL A 533 7.25 20.34 -11.13
CA VAL A 533 8.09 19.23 -10.69
C VAL A 533 9.52 19.47 -11.12
N THR A 534 10.46 19.30 -10.19
CA THR A 534 11.89 19.52 -10.44
C THR A 534 12.72 18.54 -9.62
N ASN A 535 13.94 18.26 -10.06
CA ASN A 535 14.92 17.61 -9.20
C ASN A 535 15.45 18.65 -8.20
N VAL A 536 15.59 18.23 -6.94
CA VAL A 536 16.39 18.95 -5.94
C VAL A 536 17.77 18.29 -5.86
N GLU A 537 18.73 18.94 -5.19
CA GLU A 537 20.05 18.37 -5.04
C GLU A 537 20.01 17.10 -4.15
N ASP A 538 20.81 17.01 -3.13
CA ASP A 538 20.87 15.81 -2.30
C ASP A 538 19.88 15.87 -1.13
N THR A 539 19.32 14.70 -0.76
CA THR A 539 18.50 14.54 0.44
C THR A 539 19.01 13.36 1.28
N ILE A 540 18.73 13.40 2.58
CA ILE A 540 19.04 12.34 3.53
C ILE A 540 17.74 11.72 4.01
N HIS A 541 17.61 10.40 3.90
CA HIS A 541 16.54 9.63 4.49
C HIS A 541 17.10 8.64 5.49
N ALA A 542 17.02 8.96 6.78
CA ALA A 542 17.51 8.10 7.84
C ALA A 542 16.39 7.78 8.83
N GLY A 543 16.49 6.66 9.53
CA GLY A 543 15.47 6.33 10.51
C GLY A 543 15.70 5.06 11.32
N VAL A 544 14.83 4.91 12.31
CA VAL A 544 14.72 3.72 13.17
C VAL A 544 13.31 3.18 13.08
N GLU A 545 13.20 1.93 12.73
CA GLU A 545 11.94 1.19 12.61
C GLU A 545 11.93 0.07 13.65
N ALA A 546 10.87 -0.04 14.45
CA ALA A 546 10.76 -1.09 15.45
C ALA A 546 9.32 -1.61 15.60
N LEU A 547 9.17 -2.92 15.59
CA LEU A 547 7.95 -3.63 15.94
C LEU A 547 8.24 -4.57 17.11
N PHE A 548 7.47 -4.47 18.17
CA PHE A 548 7.53 -5.37 19.30
C PHE A 548 6.16 -5.96 19.60
N GLY A 549 6.09 -7.26 19.68
CA GLY A 549 4.90 -7.99 20.10
C GLY A 549 5.23 -8.98 21.19
N ALA A 550 4.27 -9.30 22.04
CA ALA A 550 4.42 -10.36 23.03
C ALA A 550 3.07 -11.03 23.31
N SER A 551 3.14 -12.25 23.86
CA SER A 551 1.98 -12.95 24.37
C SER A 551 2.31 -13.54 25.74
N PHE A 552 1.63 -13.04 26.77
CA PHE A 552 1.85 -13.42 28.17
C PHE A 552 0.65 -14.21 28.70
N ALA A 553 0.84 -15.50 29.00
CA ALA A 553 -0.14 -16.31 29.70
C ALA A 553 -0.23 -15.91 31.17
N LEU A 554 -1.43 -15.77 31.70
CA LEU A 554 -1.69 -15.41 33.10
C LEU A 554 -2.40 -16.56 33.82
N GLY A 555 -1.93 -16.86 35.00
CA GLY A 555 -2.57 -17.81 35.92
C GLY A 555 -2.61 -19.24 35.39
N ASP A 556 -3.78 -19.73 35.05
CA ASP A 556 -4.04 -21.10 34.58
C ASP A 556 -3.91 -21.26 33.05
N GLY A 557 -3.42 -20.23 32.35
CA GLY A 557 -3.26 -20.25 30.89
C GLY A 557 -4.55 -19.91 30.11
N GLN A 558 -5.67 -19.68 30.79
CA GLN A 558 -6.92 -19.27 30.11
C GLN A 558 -6.97 -17.77 29.79
N HIS A 559 -6.04 -17.01 30.29
CA HIS A 559 -5.96 -15.55 30.15
C HIS A 559 -4.63 -15.20 29.51
N ARG A 560 -4.64 -14.29 28.52
CA ARG A 560 -3.44 -13.78 27.86
C ARG A 560 -3.49 -12.26 27.79
N ILE A 561 -2.33 -11.64 27.87
CA ILE A 561 -2.13 -10.21 27.55
C ILE A 561 -1.17 -10.14 26.37
N GLU A 562 -1.58 -9.44 25.32
CA GLU A 562 -0.86 -9.33 24.05
C GLU A 562 -0.62 -7.86 23.72
N PRO A 563 0.51 -7.27 24.17
CA PRO A 563 0.93 -5.97 23.72
C PRO A 563 1.53 -6.05 22.31
N LEU A 564 1.23 -5.03 21.50
CA LEU A 564 1.86 -4.75 20.21
C LEU A 564 2.26 -3.27 20.18
N LEU A 565 3.49 -2.99 19.78
CA LEU A 565 4.04 -1.64 19.66
C LEU A 565 4.81 -1.50 18.36
N SER A 566 4.40 -0.58 17.53
CA SER A 566 5.13 -0.12 16.34
C SER A 566 5.66 1.28 16.60
N LEU A 567 6.96 1.49 16.35
CA LEU A 567 7.64 2.76 16.51
C LEU A 567 8.42 3.06 15.22
N THR A 568 8.35 4.30 14.77
CA THR A 568 9.17 4.83 13.69
C THR A 568 9.73 6.17 14.14
N TYR A 569 11.02 6.37 13.90
CA TYR A 569 11.72 7.65 13.98
C TYR A 569 12.30 7.93 12.60
N ASN A 570 12.05 9.12 12.08
CA ASN A 570 12.48 9.60 10.78
C ASN A 570 13.37 10.84 10.95
N ASP A 571 14.42 10.90 10.14
CA ASP A 571 15.27 12.07 9.96
C ASP A 571 15.43 12.25 8.45
N PHE A 572 14.47 13.01 7.85
CA PHE A 572 14.41 13.28 6.42
C PHE A 572 14.68 14.76 6.20
N THR A 573 15.79 15.05 5.54
CA THR A 573 16.29 16.42 5.37
C THR A 573 16.87 16.65 3.98
N PHE A 574 16.87 17.88 3.54
CA PHE A 574 17.78 18.30 2.49
C PHE A 574 19.22 18.17 2.98
N ASP A 575 20.19 18.03 2.08
CA ASP A 575 21.63 17.97 2.39
C ASP A 575 22.38 19.14 1.71
N ASN A 576 22.53 20.26 2.43
CA ASN A 576 23.17 21.48 1.96
C ASN A 576 22.52 22.07 0.68
N ASP A 577 21.19 21.91 0.50
CA ASP A 577 20.49 22.46 -0.66
C ASP A 577 20.67 23.99 -0.76
N PRO A 578 20.92 24.56 -1.96
CA PRO A 578 21.15 25.99 -2.12
C PRO A 578 19.94 26.87 -1.79
N VAL A 579 18.73 26.32 -1.77
CA VAL A 579 17.48 27.04 -1.46
C VAL A 579 17.03 26.74 -0.04
N TYR A 580 16.98 25.45 0.34
CA TYR A 580 16.38 24.99 1.59
C TYR A 580 17.40 24.63 2.68
N GLY A 581 18.70 24.63 2.37
CA GLY A 581 19.75 24.30 3.33
C GLY A 581 19.65 22.85 3.81
N ASP A 582 19.47 22.66 5.12
CA ASP A 582 19.31 21.37 5.78
C ASP A 582 17.90 21.25 6.40
N ASN A 583 16.88 21.88 5.80
CA ASN A 583 15.52 21.83 6.28
C ASN A 583 14.97 20.39 6.24
N GLN A 584 14.01 20.10 7.11
CA GLN A 584 13.29 18.83 7.09
C GLN A 584 12.37 18.72 5.87
N LEU A 585 12.28 17.53 5.30
CA LEU A 585 11.28 17.22 4.29
C LEU A 585 9.88 17.20 4.94
N PRO A 586 8.87 17.82 4.30
CA PRO A 586 7.55 17.99 4.91
C PRO A 586 6.77 16.66 5.00
N VAL A 587 5.58 16.70 5.61
CA VAL A 587 4.56 15.64 5.72
C VAL A 587 4.90 14.51 6.68
N ALA A 588 6.08 13.92 6.59
CA ALA A 588 6.43 12.83 7.49
C ALA A 588 6.73 13.35 8.89
N PRO A 589 6.06 12.84 9.94
CA PRO A 589 6.42 13.21 11.31
C PRO A 589 7.80 12.68 11.68
N GLU A 590 8.53 13.41 12.54
CA GLU A 590 9.84 12.94 13.02
C GLU A 590 9.70 11.61 13.76
N PHE A 591 8.67 11.46 14.58
CA PHE A 591 8.33 10.14 15.12
C PHE A 591 6.83 9.86 15.11
N PHE A 592 6.49 8.59 14.99
CA PHE A 592 5.14 8.11 15.30
C PHE A 592 5.17 6.75 15.99
N ILE A 593 4.26 6.58 16.93
CA ILE A 593 4.13 5.38 17.73
C ILE A 593 2.68 4.91 17.65
N LYS A 594 2.47 3.67 17.28
CA LYS A 594 1.13 3.05 17.25
C LYS A 594 1.17 1.74 18.03
N GLY A 595 0.15 1.49 18.83
CA GLY A 595 0.15 0.29 19.66
C GLY A 595 -1.21 -0.13 20.17
N GLU A 596 -1.20 -1.33 20.74
CA GLU A 596 -2.37 -1.89 21.41
C GLU A 596 -1.95 -2.83 22.55
N VAL A 597 -2.84 -3.06 23.49
CA VAL A 597 -2.67 -4.06 24.55
C VAL A 597 -3.94 -4.88 24.65
N MET A 598 -3.97 -6.05 24.01
CA MET A 598 -5.14 -6.92 24.01
C MET A 598 -5.13 -7.91 25.16
N TYR A 599 -6.21 -7.95 25.91
CA TYR A 599 -6.53 -9.06 26.78
C TYR A 599 -7.31 -10.09 25.98
N ARG A 600 -6.92 -11.37 26.09
CA ARG A 600 -7.63 -12.52 25.48
C ARG A 600 -7.95 -13.58 26.52
N HIS A 601 -9.11 -14.16 26.40
CA HIS A 601 -9.55 -15.28 27.22
C HIS A 601 -9.79 -16.52 26.33
N ALA A 602 -9.45 -17.69 26.82
CA ALA A 602 -9.61 -18.97 26.09
C ALA A 602 -11.04 -19.24 25.59
N ASN A 603 -12.06 -18.53 26.12
CA ASN A 603 -13.41 -18.60 25.58
C ASN A 603 -13.61 -17.73 24.32
N GLY A 604 -12.57 -17.16 23.73
CA GLY A 604 -12.60 -16.30 22.55
C GLY A 604 -12.91 -14.83 22.83
N PHE A 605 -13.22 -14.41 24.05
CA PHE A 605 -13.39 -12.99 24.39
C PHE A 605 -12.06 -12.25 24.29
N PHE A 606 -12.06 -11.07 23.67
CA PHE A 606 -10.94 -10.14 23.67
C PHE A 606 -11.39 -8.71 23.97
N ALA A 607 -10.52 -7.94 24.58
CA ALA A 607 -10.71 -6.49 24.79
C ALA A 607 -9.38 -5.80 25.07
N GLY A 608 -9.20 -4.59 24.55
CA GLY A 608 -7.99 -3.82 24.82
C GLY A 608 -7.98 -2.42 24.22
N PRO A 609 -7.22 -1.49 24.83
CA PRO A 609 -6.97 -0.16 24.29
C PRO A 609 -6.05 -0.20 23.08
N THR A 610 -6.24 0.77 22.17
CA THR A 610 -5.34 1.10 21.08
C THR A 610 -4.91 2.56 21.20
N PHE A 611 -3.74 2.92 20.71
CA PHE A 611 -3.28 4.30 20.74
C PHE A 611 -2.39 4.62 19.52
N ASP A 612 -2.42 5.90 19.12
CA ASP A 612 -1.53 6.49 18.13
C ASP A 612 -0.98 7.79 18.71
N ILE A 613 0.32 8.00 18.62
CA ILE A 613 1.04 9.22 19.02
C ILE A 613 1.84 9.62 17.79
N VAL A 614 1.62 10.83 17.30
CA VAL A 614 2.23 11.36 16.09
C VAL A 614 2.79 12.73 16.40
N ASP A 615 4.02 12.97 16.03
CA ASP A 615 4.76 14.21 16.24
C ASP A 615 4.31 15.32 15.28
N ASP A 616 4.77 16.53 15.54
CA ASP A 616 4.62 17.69 14.68
C ASP A 616 5.28 17.42 13.31
N ARG A 617 4.87 18.17 12.29
CA ARG A 617 5.43 18.05 10.95
C ARG A 617 5.26 19.36 10.17
N PHE A 618 6.13 19.61 9.21
CA PHE A 618 6.04 20.78 8.35
C PHE A 618 5.14 20.55 7.14
N ALA A 619 4.49 21.63 6.68
CA ALA A 619 3.66 21.64 5.48
C ALA A 619 4.39 22.27 4.28
N ASP A 620 5.63 22.70 4.45
CA ASP A 620 6.40 23.39 3.42
C ASP A 620 7.91 23.07 3.50
N PHE A 621 8.60 23.28 2.38
CA PHE A 621 10.03 23.06 2.28
C PHE A 621 10.87 24.11 3.02
N GLU A 622 10.30 25.31 3.26
CA GLU A 622 10.94 26.36 4.05
C GLU A 622 10.91 26.08 5.57
N ASN A 623 10.15 25.08 6.02
CA ASN A 623 9.86 24.77 7.42
C ASN A 623 9.26 25.98 8.18
N SER A 624 8.46 26.76 7.50
CA SER A 624 7.83 27.97 8.03
C SER A 624 6.44 27.72 8.62
N TYR A 625 5.78 26.64 8.20
CA TYR A 625 4.45 26.26 8.66
C TYR A 625 4.45 24.88 9.31
N GLU A 626 4.40 24.87 10.64
CA GLU A 626 4.32 23.66 11.46
C GLU A 626 2.87 23.25 11.70
N VAL A 627 2.60 21.98 11.60
CA VAL A 627 1.30 21.33 11.88
C VAL A 627 1.45 20.48 13.13
N ASP A 628 0.63 20.80 14.14
CA ASP A 628 0.66 20.14 15.44
C ASP A 628 0.50 18.62 15.33
N GLY A 629 1.23 17.86 16.15
CA GLY A 629 1.08 16.44 16.35
C GLY A 629 -0.24 16.10 17.04
N TYR A 630 -0.50 14.79 17.26
CA TYR A 630 -1.74 14.36 17.88
C TYR A 630 -1.61 13.04 18.65
N GLU A 631 -2.53 12.81 19.58
CA GLU A 631 -2.61 11.60 20.39
C GLU A 631 -4.02 11.01 20.32
N LEU A 632 -4.18 9.83 19.74
CA LEU A 632 -5.47 9.16 19.61
C LEU A 632 -5.55 7.94 20.51
N VAL A 633 -6.67 7.78 21.19
CA VAL A 633 -6.96 6.61 22.02
C VAL A 633 -8.20 5.92 21.48
N GLY A 634 -8.11 4.60 21.34
CA GLY A 634 -9.21 3.74 20.94
C GLY A 634 -9.42 2.57 21.90
N LEU A 635 -10.47 1.83 21.65
CA LEU A 635 -10.80 0.59 22.36
C LEU A 635 -11.37 -0.43 21.38
N ARG A 636 -10.91 -1.66 21.49
CA ARG A 636 -11.44 -2.77 20.71
C ARG A 636 -11.86 -3.91 21.62
N THR A 637 -12.99 -4.53 21.34
CA THR A 637 -13.51 -5.69 22.07
C THR A 637 -14.32 -6.59 21.18
N GLY A 638 -14.40 -7.86 21.51
CA GLY A 638 -15.18 -8.79 20.72
C GLY A 638 -15.13 -10.22 21.23
N VAL A 639 -15.64 -11.11 20.43
CA VAL A 639 -15.62 -12.55 20.66
C VAL A 639 -15.35 -13.27 19.35
N THR A 640 -14.30 -14.08 19.32
CA THR A 640 -13.99 -14.97 18.21
C THR A 640 -14.33 -16.41 18.58
N ARG A 641 -15.02 -17.13 17.72
CA ARG A 641 -15.40 -18.54 17.81
C ARG A 641 -15.11 -19.24 16.50
N ASP A 642 -15.09 -20.55 16.53
CA ASP A 642 -14.76 -21.40 15.35
C ASP A 642 -15.49 -20.97 14.07
N ALA A 643 -16.79 -20.68 14.15
CA ALA A 643 -17.63 -20.38 13.02
C ALA A 643 -18.05 -18.90 12.91
N TRP A 644 -17.74 -18.05 13.88
CA TRP A 644 -18.15 -16.65 13.87
C TRP A 644 -17.30 -15.75 14.74
N GLU A 645 -17.25 -14.50 14.37
CA GLU A 645 -16.57 -13.44 15.10
C GLU A 645 -17.47 -12.20 15.15
N VAL A 646 -17.45 -11.52 16.28
CA VAL A 646 -18.10 -10.21 16.44
C VAL A 646 -17.12 -9.27 17.12
N TYR A 647 -16.98 -8.08 16.58
CA TYR A 647 -16.18 -7.02 17.19
C TYR A 647 -16.95 -5.71 17.36
N LEU A 648 -16.48 -4.90 18.28
CA LEU A 648 -16.80 -3.49 18.48
C LEU A 648 -15.50 -2.72 18.62
N GLU A 649 -15.32 -1.68 17.79
CA GLU A 649 -14.16 -0.80 17.79
C GLU A 649 -14.59 0.64 17.99
N GLY A 650 -13.94 1.34 18.92
CA GLY A 650 -14.04 2.79 19.08
C GLY A 650 -12.72 3.43 18.76
N ARG A 651 -12.70 4.42 17.88
CA ARG A 651 -11.54 5.21 17.46
C ARG A 651 -11.66 6.63 17.96
N ASN A 652 -10.52 7.28 18.21
CA ASN A 652 -10.47 8.67 18.66
C ASN A 652 -11.49 8.95 19.79
N LEU A 653 -11.46 8.17 20.86
CA LEU A 653 -12.44 8.25 21.95
C LEU A 653 -12.37 9.58 22.72
N THR A 654 -11.25 10.28 22.64
CA THR A 654 -11.04 11.63 23.18
C THR A 654 -11.70 12.71 22.36
N ASP A 655 -12.12 12.41 21.13
CA ASP A 655 -12.72 13.35 20.17
C ASP A 655 -11.78 14.51 19.82
N GLU A 656 -10.52 14.18 19.61
CA GLU A 656 -9.49 15.13 19.24
C GLU A 656 -9.67 15.57 17.77
N ALA A 657 -9.69 16.88 17.53
CA ALA A 657 -9.64 17.42 16.18
C ALA A 657 -8.16 17.53 15.75
N TYR A 658 -7.77 16.80 14.74
CA TYR A 658 -6.39 16.70 14.30
C TYR A 658 -6.27 16.76 12.76
N VAL A 659 -5.10 17.12 12.28
CA VAL A 659 -4.77 17.07 10.85
C VAL A 659 -4.22 15.71 10.51
N ALA A 660 -4.94 14.94 9.70
CA ALA A 660 -4.50 13.60 9.26
C ALA A 660 -3.54 13.70 8.06
N ASN A 661 -3.87 14.55 7.09
CA ASN A 661 -3.07 14.77 5.89
C ASN A 661 -2.94 16.27 5.59
N LEU A 662 -1.98 16.62 4.76
CA LEU A 662 -1.74 18.01 4.39
C LEU A 662 -1.24 18.13 2.95
N THR A 663 -1.49 19.27 2.34
CA THR A 663 -0.95 19.63 1.02
C THR A 663 0.39 20.35 1.21
N VAL A 664 1.40 19.99 0.44
CA VAL A 664 2.74 20.58 0.52
C VAL A 664 2.84 21.84 -0.32
N ARG A 665 3.58 22.82 0.18
CA ARG A 665 3.94 24.06 -0.51
C ARG A 665 5.45 24.29 -0.44
N ASN A 666 5.92 25.18 -1.30
CA ASN A 666 7.29 25.68 -1.19
C ASN A 666 7.47 26.55 0.07
N ASP A 667 6.59 27.53 0.23
CA ASP A 667 6.48 28.44 1.38
C ASP A 667 4.98 28.54 1.70
N ALA A 668 4.61 28.10 2.88
CA ALA A 668 3.23 28.03 3.32
C ALA A 668 2.90 29.09 4.37
N ASN A 669 1.65 29.50 4.39
CA ASN A 669 1.16 30.43 5.39
C ASN A 669 -0.23 30.05 5.89
N ILE A 670 -0.64 30.65 6.99
CA ILE A 670 -1.90 30.36 7.70
C ILE A 670 -3.18 30.51 6.83
N ASN A 671 -3.10 31.25 5.71
CA ASN A 671 -4.24 31.45 4.82
C ASN A 671 -4.28 30.44 3.65
N ASP A 672 -3.27 29.61 3.53
CA ASP A 672 -3.25 28.56 2.51
C ASP A 672 -4.14 27.40 2.93
N ALA A 673 -4.91 26.85 2.00
CA ALA A 673 -5.74 25.67 2.24
C ALA A 673 -4.88 24.40 2.11
N LEU A 674 -4.33 23.96 3.24
CA LEU A 674 -3.39 22.85 3.31
C LEU A 674 -3.88 21.69 4.17
N LEU A 675 -4.78 21.94 5.12
CA LEU A 675 -5.09 21.03 6.22
C LEU A 675 -6.27 20.11 5.87
N GLN A 676 -6.11 18.82 6.08
CA GLN A 676 -7.17 17.82 5.95
C GLN A 676 -7.42 17.16 7.30
N ALA A 677 -8.63 17.36 7.84
CA ALA A 677 -9.01 16.83 9.14
C ALA A 677 -9.00 15.29 9.15
N GLY A 678 -8.60 14.71 10.27
CA GLY A 678 -8.71 13.31 10.56
C GLY A 678 -10.09 12.90 11.10
N GLU A 679 -10.31 11.59 11.21
CA GLU A 679 -11.58 11.01 11.66
C GLU A 679 -11.91 11.42 13.11
N PRO A 680 -13.09 12.01 13.39
CA PRO A 680 -13.53 12.28 14.76
C PRO A 680 -13.81 11.00 15.52
N ARG A 681 -14.28 11.12 16.77
CA ARG A 681 -14.69 9.95 17.55
C ARG A 681 -15.68 9.09 16.79
N SER A 682 -15.30 7.84 16.55
CA SER A 682 -16.06 6.90 15.73
C SER A 682 -16.22 5.55 16.41
N VAL A 683 -17.30 4.87 16.07
CA VAL A 683 -17.61 3.53 16.58
C VAL A 683 -18.03 2.64 15.42
N PHE A 684 -17.43 1.46 15.33
CA PHE A 684 -17.70 0.45 14.31
C PHE A 684 -18.01 -0.89 14.98
N ALA A 685 -18.87 -1.66 14.34
CA ALA A 685 -19.17 -3.03 14.75
C ALA A 685 -19.19 -3.94 13.52
N GLY A 686 -18.74 -5.16 13.68
CA GLY A 686 -18.75 -6.14 12.60
C GLY A 686 -19.06 -7.54 13.10
N ILE A 687 -19.58 -8.33 12.19
CA ILE A 687 -19.81 -9.77 12.36
C ILE A 687 -19.27 -10.51 11.14
N ARG A 688 -18.57 -11.60 11.38
CA ARG A 688 -18.16 -12.57 10.38
C ARG A 688 -18.71 -13.93 10.74
N PHE A 689 -19.12 -14.68 9.73
CA PHE A 689 -19.58 -16.06 9.85
C PHE A 689 -18.89 -16.92 8.79
N ASP A 690 -18.19 -17.97 9.24
CA ASP A 690 -17.51 -18.98 8.40
C ASP A 690 -18.39 -20.24 8.30
N PHE A 691 -18.49 -20.86 7.09
CA PHE A 691 -19.35 -22.01 6.84
C PHE A 691 -18.82 -22.97 5.77
#